data_ed05bb2f1e0fc20ec04961807fe6bf45
#
_entry.id   ed05bb2f1e0fc20ec04961807fe6bf45
#
_cell.length_a   1.000
_cell.length_b   1.000
_cell.length_c   1.000
_cell.angle_alpha   90.00
_cell.angle_beta   90.00
_cell.angle_gamma   90.00
#
_symmetry.space_group_name_H-M   'P 1'
#
loop_
_entity.id
_entity.type
_entity.pdbx_description
1 polymer ?
#
loop_
_entity_poly.entity_id
_entity_poly.type
_entity_poly.pdbx_seq_one_letter_code
_entity_poly.pdbx_strand_id
1 'polypeptide(L)'
;MATETVHYRTCPFCEATCGLAVTMRGDEVVSVRGDADDVFSRGFLCPKSQGLKQLHDDPDRLTKPLVRRNGELVEASWEEAFEAVAEGLGRVLGEGGRDAVAVYIGNPAAHSLGPVLYGTPLLKALGTKNIYSASTVDQMPKQVSAGLMFGAGLSVPVPDVDRTDHLLILGANPLVSNGSLLTAPDMRGRLRAIRERGGKVVVVDPRRSRTAKEASEHHFIRPGTDAHLLFAIANVLLAEQLADPGRLAEHANDAELVAELAEPFTPEAVEAVCGIAADEIRRLARELAGAAHAAVYARIGTTTQRFGTLASWLVDVLNYLTGNLDREGGAMFPLAAAAQRNSSGRGPTGKGVRVGRWQSRVSGRGEVFGELPVAGLAEEIATPGDGQVRGLITIAGNPLVSTPDSGALAEAVETLEFMVSVDIYVNETTRHADVVLPAPEPLAKAHYDAALYQLAVRSVANWSAPVLELPEGQPHEWEVILRLAAIAAGQGPDADIEAWDELVIQTLIGREVALPGSPIEGRDPAEIAAALGERRGPERIIDFMVRVGPFGEGFGADPEGLSLERLEASPHGIDLGPMRPRIPDVLRTPSGRIELAPPEIAADVPRLRAELAGEGIGRNGEMVLIGRRQLRSNNSWMHNLPALVKGKDRCTVQVHPDDAERLGLAEGGRARVSSASGELVAPVEITDEIMPGVVSIPHGWGHDAPGNRMAVAAAHAGVNSNLLAPVDVDVPSGNAVLNGIPVEVAAADREPEAVAATA
;
A
#
# COMPACT_ATOMS: atom_id res chain seq x y z
N MET A 1 -26.87 15.67 -31.75
CA MET A 1 -25.68 15.01 -31.19
C MET A 1 -25.60 15.49 -29.75
N ALA A 2 -25.38 14.58 -28.78
CA ALA A 2 -25.18 14.98 -27.40
C ALA A 2 -23.93 15.87 -27.30
N THR A 3 -24.01 16.94 -26.52
CA THR A 3 -22.90 17.87 -26.29
C THR A 3 -21.82 17.19 -25.48
N GLU A 4 -20.56 17.38 -25.84
CA GLU A 4 -19.43 16.91 -25.03
C GLU A 4 -19.28 17.83 -23.83
N THR A 5 -19.07 17.20 -22.65
CA THR A 5 -18.74 17.87 -21.37
C THR A 5 -17.39 17.38 -20.86
N VAL A 6 -16.67 18.25 -20.16
CA VAL A 6 -15.40 17.89 -19.53
C VAL A 6 -15.58 17.94 -18.02
N HIS A 7 -15.18 16.86 -17.36
CA HIS A 7 -15.20 16.72 -15.90
C HIS A 7 -13.78 16.56 -15.39
N TYR A 8 -13.42 17.35 -14.38
CA TYR A 8 -12.12 17.29 -13.73
C TYR A 8 -12.22 16.43 -12.48
N ARG A 9 -11.22 15.56 -12.26
CA ARG A 9 -11.19 14.70 -11.08
C ARG A 9 -9.80 14.15 -10.80
N THR A 10 -9.59 13.67 -9.60
CA THR A 10 -8.38 12.93 -9.21
C THR A 10 -8.44 11.49 -9.72
N CYS A 11 -7.31 10.97 -10.20
CA CYS A 11 -7.16 9.59 -10.64
C CYS A 11 -7.26 8.62 -9.44
N PRO A 12 -8.20 7.66 -9.42
CA PRO A 12 -8.45 6.79 -8.28
C PRO A 12 -7.58 5.51 -8.26
N PHE A 13 -6.54 5.41 -9.12
CA PHE A 13 -5.86 4.13 -9.34
C PHE A 13 -4.57 3.94 -8.54
N CYS A 14 -3.96 5.01 -8.05
CA CYS A 14 -2.74 4.89 -7.26
C CYS A 14 -2.46 6.18 -6.47
N GLU A 15 -1.53 6.09 -5.56
CA GLU A 15 -1.12 7.16 -4.65
C GLU A 15 -0.57 8.44 -5.30
N ALA A 16 -0.31 8.46 -6.61
CA ALA A 16 0.14 9.70 -7.29
C ALA A 16 -0.93 10.78 -7.38
N THR A 17 -2.21 10.44 -7.19
CA THR A 17 -3.34 11.39 -7.15
C THR A 17 -3.37 12.42 -8.29
N CYS A 18 -3.08 11.97 -9.53
CA CYS A 18 -2.99 12.86 -10.70
C CYS A 18 -4.37 13.43 -11.09
N GLY A 19 -4.43 14.71 -11.45
CA GLY A 19 -5.62 15.34 -12.02
C GLY A 19 -5.93 14.83 -13.42
N LEU A 20 -7.19 14.50 -13.67
CA LEU A 20 -7.73 14.01 -14.94
C LEU A 20 -8.77 14.99 -15.50
N ALA A 21 -8.74 15.19 -16.81
CA ALA A 21 -9.82 15.76 -17.60
C ALA A 21 -10.53 14.62 -18.35
N VAL A 22 -11.75 14.30 -17.93
CA VAL A 22 -12.59 13.23 -18.50
C VAL A 22 -13.63 13.88 -19.42
N THR A 23 -13.56 13.59 -20.72
CA THR A 23 -14.55 14.07 -21.69
C THR A 23 -15.66 13.04 -21.83
N MET A 24 -16.89 13.46 -21.59
CA MET A 24 -18.11 12.65 -21.68
C MET A 24 -18.99 13.10 -22.85
N ARG A 25 -19.74 12.15 -23.42
CA ARG A 25 -20.85 12.39 -24.36
C ARG A 25 -22.06 11.58 -23.90
N GLY A 26 -22.94 12.19 -23.10
CA GLY A 26 -23.88 11.42 -22.29
C GLY A 26 -23.10 10.52 -21.33
N ASP A 27 -23.41 9.22 -21.30
CA ASP A 27 -22.70 8.23 -20.44
C ASP A 27 -21.43 7.65 -21.09
N GLU A 28 -21.13 8.00 -22.35
CA GLU A 28 -19.93 7.54 -23.05
C GLU A 28 -18.70 8.31 -22.61
N VAL A 29 -17.66 7.61 -22.14
CA VAL A 29 -16.33 8.20 -21.90
C VAL A 29 -15.62 8.36 -23.25
N VAL A 30 -15.55 9.57 -23.77
CA VAL A 30 -14.88 9.87 -25.05
C VAL A 30 -13.36 9.80 -24.89
N SER A 31 -12.81 10.51 -23.89
CA SER A 31 -11.36 10.52 -23.64
C SER A 31 -11.02 10.80 -22.18
N VAL A 32 -9.83 10.33 -21.77
CA VAL A 32 -9.22 10.65 -20.48
C VAL A 32 -7.85 11.26 -20.75
N ARG A 33 -7.59 12.46 -20.24
CA ARG A 33 -6.33 13.20 -20.39
C ARG A 33 -5.87 13.71 -19.02
N GLY A 34 -4.59 14.08 -18.91
CA GLY A 34 -4.10 14.82 -17.74
C GLY A 34 -4.70 16.21 -17.70
N ASP A 35 -5.13 16.65 -16.55
CA ASP A 35 -5.59 18.02 -16.32
C ASP A 35 -4.37 18.95 -16.22
N ALA A 36 -4.22 19.83 -17.22
CA ALA A 36 -3.07 20.74 -17.31
C ALA A 36 -3.06 21.81 -16.20
N ASP A 37 -4.26 22.13 -15.68
CA ASP A 37 -4.46 23.14 -14.64
C ASP A 37 -4.48 22.55 -13.23
N ASP A 38 -4.41 21.19 -13.09
CA ASP A 38 -4.30 20.54 -11.79
C ASP A 38 -3.06 21.04 -11.04
N VAL A 39 -3.29 21.52 -9.83
CA VAL A 39 -2.26 22.22 -9.03
C VAL A 39 -1.09 21.31 -8.64
N PHE A 40 -1.28 20.00 -8.65
CA PHE A 40 -0.29 19.03 -8.17
C PHE A 40 0.38 18.25 -9.29
N SER A 41 -0.37 17.69 -10.23
CA SER A 41 0.14 16.85 -11.32
C SER A 41 0.44 17.62 -12.62
N ARG A 42 -0.13 18.80 -12.81
CA ARG A 42 0.16 19.72 -13.93
C ARG A 42 0.13 19.04 -15.31
N GLY A 43 -0.90 18.22 -15.53
CA GLY A 43 -1.07 17.48 -16.78
C GLY A 43 -0.32 16.16 -16.87
N PHE A 44 0.46 15.77 -15.87
CA PHE A 44 1.12 14.46 -15.85
C PHE A 44 0.08 13.34 -15.84
N LEU A 45 0.32 12.32 -16.67
CA LEU A 45 -0.52 11.14 -16.81
C LEU A 45 0.33 9.89 -17.04
N CYS A 46 0.09 8.85 -16.27
CA CYS A 46 0.72 7.55 -16.49
C CYS A 46 -0.17 6.63 -17.36
N PRO A 47 0.36 5.55 -17.96
CA PRO A 47 -0.43 4.62 -18.77
C PRO A 47 -1.64 4.01 -18.07
N LYS A 48 -1.61 3.85 -16.74
CA LYS A 48 -2.72 3.25 -15.98
C LYS A 48 -3.99 4.11 -16.03
N SER A 49 -3.85 5.43 -16.03
CA SER A 49 -4.99 6.35 -16.08
C SER A 49 -5.81 6.21 -17.37
N GLN A 50 -5.20 5.78 -18.48
CA GLN A 50 -5.92 5.45 -19.71
C GLN A 50 -6.86 4.24 -19.54
N GLY A 51 -6.60 3.42 -18.52
CA GLY A 51 -7.46 2.31 -18.15
C GLY A 51 -8.84 2.73 -17.63
N LEU A 52 -9.03 4.00 -17.20
CA LEU A 52 -10.32 4.45 -16.66
C LEU A 52 -11.46 4.31 -17.67
N LYS A 53 -11.23 4.73 -18.94
CA LYS A 53 -12.19 4.50 -20.02
C LYS A 53 -12.46 3.02 -20.24
N GLN A 54 -11.41 2.19 -20.28
CA GLN A 54 -11.57 0.77 -20.56
C GLN A 54 -12.24 0.03 -19.40
N LEU A 55 -12.02 0.46 -18.16
CA LEU A 55 -12.72 -0.08 -16.99
C LEU A 55 -14.22 0.25 -17.03
N HIS A 56 -14.57 1.45 -17.51
CA HIS A 56 -15.97 1.82 -17.74
C HIS A 56 -16.62 0.91 -18.79
N ASP A 57 -15.93 0.69 -19.92
CA ASP A 57 -16.42 -0.09 -21.07
C ASP A 57 -16.25 -1.62 -20.86
N ASP A 58 -15.65 -2.11 -19.75
CA ASP A 58 -15.29 -3.53 -19.57
C ASP A 58 -16.52 -4.41 -19.36
N PRO A 59 -16.81 -5.34 -20.30
CA PRO A 59 -17.98 -6.22 -20.20
C PRO A 59 -17.88 -7.26 -19.07
N ASP A 60 -16.66 -7.56 -18.60
CA ASP A 60 -16.44 -8.53 -17.52
C ASP A 60 -16.65 -7.88 -16.13
N ARG A 61 -16.75 -6.54 -16.06
CA ARG A 61 -17.02 -5.83 -14.83
C ARG A 61 -18.45 -6.09 -14.35
N LEU A 62 -18.57 -6.52 -13.10
CA LEU A 62 -19.85 -6.81 -12.50
C LEU A 62 -20.67 -5.52 -12.28
N THR A 63 -21.94 -5.57 -12.63
CA THR A 63 -22.91 -4.49 -12.42
C THR A 63 -24.08 -4.91 -11.52
N LYS A 64 -24.22 -6.23 -11.28
CA LYS A 64 -25.23 -6.81 -10.41
C LYS A 64 -24.58 -7.77 -9.42
N PRO A 65 -25.15 -7.97 -8.25
CA PRO A 65 -24.71 -8.99 -7.30
C PRO A 65 -24.76 -10.39 -7.92
N LEU A 66 -23.86 -11.24 -7.45
CA LEU A 66 -23.88 -12.66 -7.75
C LEU A 66 -24.10 -13.46 -6.46
N VAL A 67 -24.93 -14.48 -6.54
CA VAL A 67 -25.16 -15.44 -5.45
C VAL A 67 -24.89 -16.85 -5.97
N ARG A 68 -24.24 -17.68 -5.15
CA ARG A 68 -23.96 -19.07 -5.50
C ARG A 68 -25.20 -19.93 -5.36
N ARG A 69 -25.64 -20.52 -6.47
CA ARG A 69 -26.78 -21.44 -6.53
C ARG A 69 -26.34 -22.70 -7.27
N ASN A 70 -26.51 -23.86 -6.65
CA ASN A 70 -26.10 -25.17 -7.22
C ASN A 70 -24.62 -25.20 -7.69
N GLY A 71 -23.71 -24.53 -6.96
CA GLY A 71 -22.29 -24.48 -7.28
C GLY A 71 -21.87 -23.36 -8.24
N GLU A 72 -22.79 -22.65 -8.89
CA GLU A 72 -22.53 -21.59 -9.86
C GLU A 72 -22.88 -20.20 -9.31
N LEU A 73 -22.06 -19.20 -9.63
CA LEU A 73 -22.35 -17.79 -9.36
C LEU A 73 -23.32 -17.27 -10.43
N VAL A 74 -24.53 -16.90 -10.02
CA VAL A 74 -25.60 -16.38 -10.89
C VAL A 74 -26.04 -14.99 -10.44
N GLU A 75 -26.49 -14.15 -11.37
CA GLU A 75 -27.03 -12.82 -11.06
C GLU A 75 -28.20 -12.91 -10.10
N ALA A 76 -28.26 -11.97 -9.16
CA ALA A 76 -29.31 -11.82 -8.17
C ALA A 76 -29.68 -10.34 -7.98
N SER A 77 -30.81 -10.07 -7.32
CA SER A 77 -31.11 -8.72 -6.84
C SER A 77 -30.24 -8.37 -5.64
N TRP A 78 -30.14 -7.09 -5.30
CA TRP A 78 -29.46 -6.64 -4.10
C TRP A 78 -30.11 -7.18 -2.81
N GLU A 79 -31.43 -7.27 -2.80
CA GLU A 79 -32.21 -7.83 -1.71
C GLU A 79 -31.86 -9.31 -1.47
N GLU A 80 -31.95 -10.14 -2.53
CA GLU A 80 -31.57 -11.56 -2.49
C GLU A 80 -30.10 -11.75 -2.03
N ALA A 81 -29.22 -10.87 -2.50
CA ALA A 81 -27.79 -10.96 -2.15
C ALA A 81 -27.57 -10.62 -0.66
N PHE A 82 -28.22 -9.57 -0.13
CA PHE A 82 -28.09 -9.23 1.30
C PHE A 82 -28.79 -10.24 2.21
N GLU A 83 -29.89 -10.85 1.77
CA GLU A 83 -30.50 -11.97 2.47
C GLU A 83 -29.55 -13.17 2.57
N ALA A 84 -28.89 -13.54 1.46
CA ALA A 84 -27.91 -14.61 1.44
C ALA A 84 -26.70 -14.32 2.35
N VAL A 85 -26.24 -13.05 2.38
CA VAL A 85 -25.20 -12.62 3.33
C VAL A 85 -25.67 -12.75 4.77
N ALA A 86 -26.90 -12.31 5.08
CA ALA A 86 -27.44 -12.36 6.44
C ALA A 86 -27.58 -13.81 6.93
N GLU A 87 -28.02 -14.72 6.06
CA GLU A 87 -28.13 -16.14 6.38
C GLU A 87 -26.74 -16.76 6.59
N GLY A 88 -25.81 -16.62 5.63
CA GLY A 88 -24.50 -17.25 5.68
C GLY A 88 -23.62 -16.71 6.79
N LEU A 89 -23.50 -15.39 6.89
CA LEU A 89 -22.71 -14.75 7.93
C LEU A 89 -23.32 -14.95 9.33
N GLY A 90 -24.66 -14.87 9.43
CA GLY A 90 -25.39 -15.11 10.69
C GLY A 90 -25.17 -16.52 11.21
N ARG A 91 -25.17 -17.54 10.33
CA ARG A 91 -24.86 -18.93 10.69
C ARG A 91 -23.46 -19.06 11.25
N VAL A 92 -22.43 -18.57 10.53
CA VAL A 92 -21.02 -18.67 10.96
C VAL A 92 -20.81 -17.96 12.30
N LEU A 93 -21.34 -16.75 12.48
CA LEU A 93 -21.24 -15.99 13.73
C LEU A 93 -21.98 -16.67 14.88
N GLY A 94 -23.15 -17.25 14.61
CA GLY A 94 -23.98 -17.94 15.63
C GLY A 94 -23.36 -19.23 16.13
N GLU A 95 -22.73 -20.01 15.27
CA GLU A 95 -22.13 -21.30 15.61
C GLU A 95 -20.66 -21.17 16.07
N GLY A 96 -19.87 -20.32 15.41
CA GLY A 96 -18.42 -20.23 15.63
C GLY A 96 -17.98 -19.02 16.45
N GLY A 97 -18.90 -18.08 16.72
CA GLY A 97 -18.57 -16.83 17.39
C GLY A 97 -17.88 -15.82 16.47
N ARG A 98 -17.44 -14.70 17.06
CA ARG A 98 -16.91 -13.55 16.28
C ARG A 98 -15.61 -13.85 15.57
N ASP A 99 -14.71 -14.59 16.21
CA ASP A 99 -13.40 -14.92 15.66
C ASP A 99 -13.48 -16.01 14.55
N ALA A 100 -14.64 -16.63 14.33
CA ALA A 100 -14.88 -17.52 13.19
C ALA A 100 -15.03 -16.79 11.84
N VAL A 101 -15.12 -15.46 11.85
CA VAL A 101 -15.16 -14.66 10.63
C VAL A 101 -13.90 -13.84 10.48
N ALA A 102 -13.22 -13.99 9.36
CA ALA A 102 -12.09 -13.16 8.96
C ALA A 102 -12.51 -12.07 7.98
N VAL A 103 -11.76 -10.96 7.97
CA VAL A 103 -11.88 -9.89 6.98
C VAL A 103 -10.54 -9.67 6.30
N TYR A 104 -10.53 -9.61 4.96
CA TYR A 104 -9.37 -9.20 4.17
C TYR A 104 -9.66 -7.93 3.40
N ILE A 105 -8.86 -6.88 3.60
CA ILE A 105 -9.03 -5.58 2.93
C ILE A 105 -7.88 -5.39 1.94
N GLY A 106 -8.21 -5.30 0.65
CA GLY A 106 -7.24 -5.13 -0.43
C GLY A 106 -6.80 -3.68 -0.64
N ASN A 107 -5.75 -3.49 -1.41
CA ASN A 107 -5.17 -2.17 -1.71
C ASN A 107 -6.16 -1.19 -2.37
N PRO A 108 -7.03 -1.57 -3.34
CA PRO A 108 -7.98 -0.62 -3.93
C PRO A 108 -8.94 0.03 -2.92
N ALA A 109 -9.19 -0.62 -1.78
CA ALA A 109 -10.00 -0.06 -0.70
C ALA A 109 -9.43 1.26 -0.14
N ALA A 110 -8.10 1.44 -0.13
CA ALA A 110 -7.45 2.68 0.31
C ALA A 110 -7.73 3.89 -0.60
N HIS A 111 -8.17 3.65 -1.83
CA HIS A 111 -8.53 4.68 -2.82
C HIS A 111 -10.03 4.89 -2.94
N SER A 112 -10.84 4.29 -2.09
CA SER A 112 -12.29 4.38 -2.12
C SER A 112 -12.86 4.84 -0.79
N LEU A 113 -13.70 5.88 -0.83
CA LEU A 113 -14.25 6.51 0.37
C LEU A 113 -15.16 5.57 1.19
N GLY A 114 -15.85 4.63 0.53
CA GLY A 114 -16.67 3.64 1.23
C GLY A 114 -15.88 2.85 2.28
N PRO A 115 -14.90 2.02 1.89
CA PRO A 115 -14.09 1.26 2.82
C PRO A 115 -13.24 2.13 3.77
N VAL A 116 -12.70 3.27 3.31
CA VAL A 116 -11.85 4.15 4.14
C VAL A 116 -12.64 4.75 5.30
N LEU A 117 -13.87 5.23 5.05
CA LEU A 117 -14.66 5.94 6.06
C LEU A 117 -15.56 5.00 6.86
N TYR A 118 -16.06 3.94 6.25
CA TYR A 118 -17.04 3.03 6.85
C TYR A 118 -16.51 1.63 7.18
N GLY A 119 -15.26 1.34 6.87
CA GLY A 119 -14.63 0.07 7.26
C GLY A 119 -14.54 -0.11 8.78
N THR A 120 -14.25 0.96 9.52
CA THR A 120 -14.20 0.89 11.01
C THR A 120 -15.54 0.49 11.65
N PRO A 121 -16.70 1.04 11.27
CA PRO A 121 -18.01 0.52 11.69
C PRO A 121 -18.19 -0.97 11.44
N LEU A 122 -17.88 -1.46 10.26
CA LEU A 122 -17.96 -2.89 9.92
C LEU A 122 -17.08 -3.75 10.83
N LEU A 123 -15.79 -3.40 10.98
CA LEU A 123 -14.87 -4.14 11.83
C LEU A 123 -15.30 -4.18 13.29
N LYS A 124 -15.87 -3.07 13.80
CA LYS A 124 -16.44 -3.01 15.16
C LYS A 124 -17.69 -3.86 15.31
N ALA A 125 -18.57 -3.88 14.31
CA ALA A 125 -19.79 -4.69 14.32
C ALA A 125 -19.45 -6.19 14.32
N LEU A 126 -18.48 -6.61 13.51
CA LEU A 126 -17.96 -7.98 13.52
C LEU A 126 -17.29 -8.31 14.85
N GLY A 127 -16.46 -7.42 15.38
CA GLY A 127 -15.75 -7.61 16.65
C GLY A 127 -14.75 -8.76 16.64
N THR A 128 -14.33 -9.23 15.47
CA THR A 128 -13.33 -10.28 15.27
C THR A 128 -11.92 -9.76 15.48
N LYS A 129 -11.02 -10.64 15.87
CA LYS A 129 -9.57 -10.42 15.87
C LYS A 129 -8.91 -10.78 14.54
N ASN A 130 -9.60 -11.54 13.70
CA ASN A 130 -9.11 -12.03 12.41
C ASN A 130 -9.30 -10.98 11.31
N ILE A 131 -8.56 -9.86 11.44
CA ILE A 131 -8.52 -8.77 10.48
C ILE A 131 -7.18 -8.83 9.75
N TYR A 132 -7.24 -8.83 8.43
CA TYR A 132 -6.11 -8.92 7.52
C TYR A 132 -6.23 -7.86 6.44
N SER A 133 -5.10 -7.38 5.93
CA SER A 133 -5.12 -6.47 4.79
C SER A 133 -3.86 -6.59 3.94
N ALA A 134 -3.84 -5.85 2.82
CA ALA A 134 -2.66 -5.69 2.00
C ALA A 134 -1.51 -4.96 2.72
N SER A 135 -1.72 -4.36 3.89
CA SER A 135 -0.68 -3.66 4.66
C SER A 135 0.43 -4.62 5.08
N THR A 136 0.09 -5.86 5.48
CA THR A 136 1.06 -6.88 5.92
C THR A 136 1.73 -7.65 4.77
N VAL A 137 1.54 -7.24 3.52
CA VAL A 137 2.32 -7.69 2.35
C VAL A 137 3.07 -6.54 1.66
N ASP A 138 3.04 -5.32 2.23
CA ASP A 138 3.60 -4.14 1.58
C ASP A 138 4.27 -3.17 2.57
N GLN A 139 3.48 -2.48 3.38
CA GLN A 139 3.87 -1.21 4.02
C GLN A 139 3.98 -1.28 5.56
N MET A 140 3.55 -2.36 6.18
CA MET A 140 3.49 -2.47 7.64
C MET A 140 4.83 -2.16 8.33
N PRO A 141 6.01 -2.56 7.81
CA PRO A 141 7.30 -2.20 8.39
C PRO A 141 7.49 -0.69 8.56
N LYS A 142 7.10 0.11 7.56
CA LYS A 142 7.22 1.58 7.64
C LYS A 142 6.21 2.17 8.61
N GLN A 143 5.00 1.64 8.65
CA GLN A 143 3.98 2.09 9.60
C GLN A 143 4.36 1.76 11.06
N VAL A 144 4.93 0.57 11.31
CA VAL A 144 5.42 0.17 12.63
C VAL A 144 6.55 1.08 13.08
N SER A 145 7.55 1.28 12.22
CA SER A 145 8.66 2.18 12.50
C SER A 145 8.16 3.60 12.81
N ALA A 146 7.33 4.19 11.93
CA ALA A 146 6.78 5.53 12.14
C ALA A 146 5.88 5.60 13.40
N GLY A 147 5.08 4.58 13.64
CA GLY A 147 4.21 4.49 14.81
C GLY A 147 4.97 4.47 16.12
N LEU A 148 6.02 3.68 16.23
CA LEU A 148 6.84 3.56 17.42
C LEU A 148 7.73 4.79 17.62
N MET A 149 8.33 5.34 16.54
CA MET A 149 9.19 6.52 16.62
C MET A 149 8.43 7.83 16.87
N PHE A 150 7.29 8.03 16.20
CA PHE A 150 6.58 9.32 16.15
C PHE A 150 5.18 9.28 16.76
N GLY A 151 4.70 8.10 17.16
CA GLY A 151 3.45 7.90 17.90
C GLY A 151 2.20 7.67 17.02
N ALA A 152 2.30 7.68 15.69
CA ALA A 152 1.20 7.32 14.79
C ALA A 152 1.73 6.66 13.50
N GLY A 153 1.13 5.55 13.07
CA GLY A 153 1.63 4.73 11.96
C GLY A 153 1.69 5.44 10.60
N LEU A 154 0.87 6.48 10.38
CA LEU A 154 0.92 7.34 9.19
C LEU A 154 1.66 8.67 9.40
N SER A 155 2.37 8.85 10.51
CA SER A 155 3.37 9.91 10.64
C SER A 155 4.66 9.50 9.91
N VAL A 156 4.56 9.33 8.59
CA VAL A 156 5.64 8.88 7.72
C VAL A 156 6.34 10.10 7.12
N PRO A 157 7.63 10.32 7.42
CA PRO A 157 8.40 11.33 6.71
C PRO A 157 8.57 10.94 5.24
N VAL A 158 8.36 11.88 4.34
CA VAL A 158 8.56 11.70 2.90
C VAL A 158 9.67 12.65 2.40
N PRO A 159 10.46 12.23 1.40
CA PRO A 159 11.49 13.12 0.85
C PRO A 159 10.86 14.35 0.20
N ASP A 160 11.37 15.51 0.53
CA ASP A 160 11.01 16.78 -0.11
C ASP A 160 11.70 16.89 -1.48
N VAL A 161 11.23 16.08 -2.42
CA VAL A 161 11.86 15.90 -3.74
C VAL A 161 11.90 17.18 -4.58
N ASP A 162 11.09 18.18 -4.23
CA ASP A 162 11.08 19.46 -4.93
C ASP A 162 12.25 20.39 -4.51
N ARG A 163 12.83 20.16 -3.31
CA ARG A 163 13.88 21.00 -2.73
C ARG A 163 15.18 20.25 -2.36
N THR A 164 15.17 18.91 -2.33
CA THR A 164 16.36 18.12 -1.99
C THR A 164 17.46 18.23 -3.05
N ASP A 165 18.73 18.21 -2.62
CA ASP A 165 19.91 18.22 -3.50
C ASP A 165 20.59 16.85 -3.58
N HIS A 166 20.36 15.98 -2.58
CA HIS A 166 20.91 14.63 -2.56
C HIS A 166 19.80 13.63 -2.14
N LEU A 167 19.42 12.74 -3.05
CA LEU A 167 18.39 11.74 -2.79
C LEU A 167 18.96 10.33 -2.88
N LEU A 168 19.04 9.63 -1.73
CA LEU A 168 19.42 8.23 -1.67
C LEU A 168 18.15 7.35 -1.65
N ILE A 169 17.99 6.52 -2.67
CA ILE A 169 16.81 5.65 -2.86
C ILE A 169 17.22 4.19 -2.73
N LEU A 170 16.60 3.42 -1.82
CA LEU A 170 16.85 1.99 -1.67
C LEU A 170 15.57 1.19 -2.00
N GLY A 171 15.69 0.17 -2.85
CA GLY A 171 14.62 -0.78 -3.16
C GLY A 171 13.33 -0.17 -3.70
N ALA A 172 13.36 1.07 -4.19
CA ALA A 172 12.19 1.77 -4.70
C ALA A 172 12.33 2.14 -6.18
N ASN A 173 11.22 2.04 -6.91
CA ASN A 173 11.18 2.34 -8.35
C ASN A 173 10.03 3.32 -8.68
N PRO A 174 10.09 4.58 -8.22
CA PRO A 174 9.00 5.55 -8.40
C PRO A 174 8.67 5.85 -9.86
N LEU A 175 9.55 5.60 -10.82
CA LEU A 175 9.24 5.73 -12.26
C LEU A 175 8.35 4.60 -12.80
N VAL A 176 8.03 3.60 -11.98
CA VAL A 176 7.11 2.50 -12.28
C VAL A 176 5.91 2.51 -11.35
N SER A 177 6.12 2.65 -10.05
CA SER A 177 5.05 2.68 -9.05
C SER A 177 4.29 4.02 -9.00
N ASN A 178 4.88 5.11 -9.46
CA ASN A 178 4.47 6.51 -9.27
C ASN A 178 4.52 6.99 -7.80
N GLY A 179 5.35 6.40 -7.02
CA GLY A 179 5.52 6.59 -5.59
C GLY A 179 5.37 5.26 -4.85
N SER A 180 5.50 5.27 -3.57
CA SER A 180 5.13 4.22 -2.63
C SER A 180 5.31 4.79 -1.22
N LEU A 181 4.23 5.03 -0.49
CA LEU A 181 4.18 5.93 0.66
C LEU A 181 4.87 7.28 0.38
N LEU A 182 4.69 7.77 -0.83
CA LEU A 182 5.24 9.01 -1.37
C LEU A 182 4.28 9.50 -2.46
N THR A 183 3.33 10.33 -2.10
CA THR A 183 2.37 10.91 -3.03
C THR A 183 3.02 12.05 -3.79
N ALA A 184 3.54 11.73 -4.98
CA ALA A 184 4.29 12.66 -5.82
C ALA A 184 4.07 12.33 -7.32
N PRO A 185 3.10 13.00 -7.98
CA PRO A 185 2.95 12.87 -9.43
C PRO A 185 4.20 13.35 -10.16
N ASP A 186 4.43 12.81 -11.36
CA ASP A 186 5.59 13.12 -12.21
C ASP A 186 6.96 12.97 -11.49
N MET A 187 7.18 11.82 -10.85
CA MET A 187 8.49 11.55 -10.25
C MET A 187 9.65 11.65 -11.26
N ARG A 188 9.40 11.37 -12.55
CA ARG A 188 10.43 11.54 -13.58
C ARG A 188 10.89 12.99 -13.70
N GLY A 189 9.92 13.93 -13.80
CA GLY A 189 10.21 15.37 -13.85
C GLY A 189 10.91 15.84 -12.59
N ARG A 190 10.49 15.38 -11.42
CA ARG A 190 11.07 15.73 -10.12
C ARG A 190 12.53 15.23 -9.99
N LEU A 191 12.83 13.96 -10.33
CA LEU A 191 14.19 13.43 -10.31
C LEU A 191 15.10 14.15 -11.31
N ARG A 192 14.58 14.54 -12.47
CA ARG A 192 15.29 15.36 -13.45
C ARG A 192 15.63 16.73 -12.87
N ALA A 193 14.65 17.40 -12.24
CA ALA A 193 14.83 18.71 -11.62
C ALA A 193 15.91 18.71 -10.52
N ILE A 194 16.03 17.62 -9.72
CA ILE A 194 17.13 17.46 -8.76
C ILE A 194 18.48 17.55 -9.50
N ARG A 195 18.65 16.82 -10.59
CA ARG A 195 19.92 16.80 -11.35
C ARG A 195 20.18 18.11 -12.09
N GLU A 196 19.16 18.75 -12.66
CA GLU A 196 19.26 20.03 -13.38
C GLU A 196 19.72 21.18 -12.48
N ARG A 197 19.38 21.15 -11.18
CA ARG A 197 19.90 22.11 -10.20
C ARG A 197 21.24 21.71 -9.58
N GLY A 198 21.93 20.69 -10.15
CA GLY A 198 23.24 20.22 -9.70
C GLY A 198 23.22 19.20 -8.58
N GLY A 199 22.06 18.72 -8.20
CA GLY A 199 21.90 17.69 -7.18
C GLY A 199 22.19 16.28 -7.70
N LYS A 200 22.18 15.31 -6.78
CA LYS A 200 22.51 13.89 -7.02
C LYS A 200 21.37 12.98 -6.63
N VAL A 201 21.08 11.97 -7.47
CA VAL A 201 20.16 10.87 -7.16
C VAL A 201 20.95 9.57 -7.19
N VAL A 202 20.99 8.87 -6.07
CA VAL A 202 21.67 7.58 -5.92
C VAL A 202 20.64 6.51 -5.71
N VAL A 203 20.70 5.41 -6.46
CA VAL A 203 19.80 4.27 -6.32
C VAL A 203 20.57 3.02 -5.92
N VAL A 204 20.12 2.36 -4.86
CA VAL A 204 20.60 1.05 -4.41
C VAL A 204 19.49 0.03 -4.64
N ASP A 205 19.71 -0.92 -5.54
CA ASP A 205 18.69 -1.90 -5.96
C ASP A 205 19.40 -3.11 -6.59
N PRO A 206 18.98 -4.35 -6.33
CA PRO A 206 19.54 -5.55 -6.99
C PRO A 206 19.28 -5.57 -8.50
N ARG A 207 18.52 -4.60 -9.00
CA ARG A 207 18.17 -4.46 -10.40
C ARG A 207 18.37 -3.02 -10.89
N ARG A 208 18.96 -2.85 -12.07
CA ARG A 208 19.04 -1.55 -12.73
C ARG A 208 17.65 -1.14 -13.27
N SER A 209 16.79 -0.79 -12.33
CA SER A 209 15.40 -0.41 -12.56
C SER A 209 15.25 0.83 -13.43
N ARG A 210 14.04 1.20 -13.85
CA ARG A 210 13.80 2.44 -14.60
C ARG A 210 14.27 3.68 -13.85
N THR A 211 14.09 3.69 -12.54
CA THR A 211 14.59 4.78 -11.68
C THR A 211 16.11 4.77 -11.64
N ALA A 212 16.75 3.61 -11.49
CA ALA A 212 18.21 3.48 -11.51
C ALA A 212 18.83 3.93 -12.84
N LYS A 213 18.18 3.69 -13.97
CA LYS A 213 18.64 4.15 -15.30
C LYS A 213 18.63 5.67 -15.45
N GLU A 214 17.78 6.36 -14.74
CA GLU A 214 17.67 7.83 -14.75
C GLU A 214 18.31 8.49 -13.52
N ALA A 215 18.90 7.70 -12.62
CA ALA A 215 19.68 8.20 -11.49
C ALA A 215 21.05 8.72 -11.91
N SER A 216 21.72 9.45 -11.01
CA SER A 216 23.12 9.84 -11.17
C SER A 216 24.06 8.66 -10.97
N GLU A 217 23.69 7.75 -10.05
CA GLU A 217 24.42 6.53 -9.69
C GLU A 217 23.49 5.38 -9.38
N HIS A 218 23.97 4.15 -9.62
CA HIS A 218 23.31 2.92 -9.23
C HIS A 218 24.31 1.93 -8.63
N HIS A 219 23.96 1.35 -7.50
CA HIS A 219 24.70 0.30 -6.83
C HIS A 219 23.87 -0.95 -6.72
N PHE A 220 24.41 -2.08 -7.20
CA PHE A 220 23.81 -3.38 -6.91
C PHE A 220 23.99 -3.73 -5.44
N ILE A 221 22.95 -4.31 -4.84
CA ILE A 221 22.95 -4.79 -3.46
C ILE A 221 22.38 -6.22 -3.44
N ARG A 222 22.94 -7.11 -2.62
CA ARG A 222 22.32 -8.42 -2.42
C ARG A 222 20.95 -8.29 -1.77
N PRO A 223 19.91 -8.96 -2.31
CA PRO A 223 18.57 -8.90 -1.73
C PRO A 223 18.56 -9.30 -0.24
N GLY A 224 17.81 -8.55 0.57
CA GLY A 224 17.69 -8.81 2.00
C GLY A 224 18.76 -8.18 2.89
N THR A 225 19.70 -7.41 2.32
CA THR A 225 20.82 -6.85 3.09
C THR A 225 20.77 -5.33 3.27
N ASP A 226 19.65 -4.70 2.94
CA ASP A 226 19.48 -3.24 3.03
C ASP A 226 19.66 -2.73 4.46
N ALA A 227 19.15 -3.44 5.47
CA ALA A 227 19.32 -3.06 6.87
C ALA A 227 20.81 -3.07 7.29
N HIS A 228 21.60 -4.02 6.79
CA HIS A 228 23.05 -4.06 7.04
C HIS A 228 23.75 -2.83 6.45
N LEU A 229 23.43 -2.48 5.19
CA LEU A 229 23.98 -1.28 4.53
C LEU A 229 23.64 -0.01 5.30
N LEU A 230 22.35 0.15 5.68
CA LEU A 230 21.88 1.33 6.40
C LEU A 230 22.55 1.44 7.79
N PHE A 231 22.76 0.34 8.49
CA PHE A 231 23.56 0.33 9.73
C PHE A 231 25.02 0.71 9.48
N ALA A 232 25.64 0.23 8.38
CA ALA A 232 27.03 0.58 8.07
C ALA A 232 27.16 2.08 7.75
N ILE A 233 26.18 2.67 7.07
CA ILE A 233 26.14 4.12 6.85
C ILE A 233 25.99 4.85 8.19
N ALA A 234 25.10 4.39 9.10
CA ALA A 234 24.98 4.96 10.45
C ALA A 234 26.28 4.83 11.26
N ASN A 235 26.96 3.67 11.19
CA ASN A 235 28.26 3.46 11.82
C ASN A 235 29.30 4.48 11.36
N VAL A 236 29.42 4.71 10.05
CA VAL A 236 30.36 5.71 9.51
C VAL A 236 30.02 7.12 10.02
N LEU A 237 28.75 7.52 9.97
CA LEU A 237 28.31 8.84 10.43
C LEU A 237 28.69 9.07 11.91
N LEU A 238 28.54 8.06 12.72
CA LEU A 238 28.85 8.12 14.18
C LEU A 238 30.35 8.04 14.44
N ALA A 239 31.06 7.08 13.83
CA ALA A 239 32.49 6.84 14.06
C ALA A 239 33.36 8.00 13.54
N GLU A 240 32.98 8.63 12.42
CA GLU A 240 33.68 9.78 11.86
C GLU A 240 33.15 11.13 12.38
N GLN A 241 32.24 11.12 13.36
CA GLN A 241 31.64 12.31 13.97
C GLN A 241 30.97 13.25 12.96
N LEU A 242 30.32 12.66 11.95
CA LEU A 242 29.56 13.37 10.92
C LEU A 242 28.08 13.55 11.27
N ALA A 243 27.63 12.94 12.38
CA ALA A 243 26.26 13.06 12.84
C ALA A 243 26.00 14.44 13.44
N ASP A 244 25.02 15.17 12.87
CA ASP A 244 24.55 16.45 13.38
C ASP A 244 23.01 16.51 13.23
N PRO A 245 22.24 16.08 14.24
CA PRO A 245 20.78 16.14 14.22
C PRO A 245 20.21 17.56 14.33
N GLY A 246 21.05 18.57 14.53
CA GLY A 246 20.66 19.99 14.62
C GLY A 246 19.61 20.21 15.69
N ARG A 247 18.53 20.95 15.35
CA ARG A 247 17.44 21.27 16.26
C ARG A 247 16.71 20.06 16.86
N LEU A 248 16.83 18.88 16.24
CA LEU A 248 16.12 17.70 16.71
C LEU A 248 16.81 16.97 17.86
N ALA A 249 18.06 17.33 18.19
CA ALA A 249 18.76 16.75 19.33
C ALA A 249 17.97 16.91 20.65
N GLU A 250 17.30 18.06 20.84
CA GLU A 250 16.49 18.33 22.02
C GLU A 250 15.11 17.62 22.00
N HIS A 251 14.72 17.05 20.85
CA HIS A 251 13.42 16.42 20.64
C HIS A 251 13.49 14.90 20.51
N ALA A 252 14.61 14.27 20.80
CA ALA A 252 14.80 12.83 20.64
C ALA A 252 15.27 12.17 21.94
N ASN A 253 14.94 10.88 22.08
CA ASN A 253 15.41 10.00 23.15
C ASN A 253 16.31 8.92 22.53
N ASP A 254 17.16 8.28 23.35
CA ASP A 254 17.91 7.04 23.07
C ASP A 254 18.91 7.15 21.88
N ALA A 255 19.49 8.32 21.62
CA ALA A 255 20.51 8.49 20.58
C ALA A 255 21.78 7.66 20.85
N GLU A 256 22.16 7.51 22.13
CA GLU A 256 23.30 6.69 22.56
C GLU A 256 23.08 5.21 22.23
N LEU A 257 21.85 4.70 22.44
CA LEU A 257 21.50 3.32 22.11
C LEU A 257 21.59 3.05 20.60
N VAL A 258 21.22 4.02 19.75
CA VAL A 258 21.43 3.90 18.29
C VAL A 258 22.90 3.71 17.96
N ALA A 259 23.80 4.45 18.64
CA ALA A 259 25.24 4.34 18.42
C ALA A 259 25.78 2.96 18.86
N GLU A 260 25.34 2.43 20.01
CA GLU A 260 25.68 1.09 20.49
C GLU A 260 25.19 -0.01 19.51
N LEU A 261 23.99 0.12 19.00
CA LEU A 261 23.41 -0.83 18.04
C LEU A 261 24.15 -0.82 16.69
N ALA A 262 24.67 0.35 16.26
CA ALA A 262 25.39 0.50 15.01
C ALA A 262 26.85 0.04 15.07
N GLU A 263 27.48 -0.03 16.26
CA GLU A 263 28.90 -0.33 16.45
C GLU A 263 29.37 -1.60 15.70
N PRO A 264 28.67 -2.74 15.71
CA PRO A 264 29.12 -3.98 15.07
C PRO A 264 29.08 -3.94 13.53
N PHE A 265 28.35 -3.01 12.94
CA PHE A 265 28.10 -2.94 11.49
C PHE A 265 29.12 -2.05 10.81
N THR A 266 30.41 -2.33 10.95
CA THR A 266 31.44 -1.56 10.22
C THR A 266 31.33 -1.79 8.71
N PRO A 267 31.77 -0.86 7.88
CA PRO A 267 31.77 -1.06 6.42
C PRO A 267 32.43 -2.35 5.99
N GLU A 268 33.55 -2.75 6.62
CA GLU A 268 34.28 -3.99 6.33
C GLU A 268 33.46 -5.24 6.69
N ALA A 269 32.76 -5.23 7.82
CA ALA A 269 31.90 -6.34 8.21
C ALA A 269 30.70 -6.50 7.26
N VAL A 270 30.19 -5.38 6.73
CA VAL A 270 29.00 -5.35 5.89
C VAL A 270 29.30 -5.58 4.41
N GLU A 271 30.49 -5.19 3.90
CA GLU A 271 30.88 -5.39 2.50
C GLU A 271 30.66 -6.83 2.02
N ALA A 272 31.13 -7.81 2.79
CA ALA A 272 30.97 -9.23 2.46
C ALA A 272 29.47 -9.66 2.44
N VAL A 273 28.61 -8.98 3.19
CA VAL A 273 27.18 -9.28 3.29
C VAL A 273 26.40 -8.66 2.14
N CYS A 274 26.52 -7.35 1.92
CA CYS A 274 25.71 -6.60 0.97
C CYS A 274 26.29 -6.56 -0.44
N GLY A 275 27.60 -6.79 -0.61
CA GLY A 275 28.30 -6.76 -1.90
C GLY A 275 28.71 -5.34 -2.35
N ILE A 276 28.57 -4.32 -1.50
CA ILE A 276 29.03 -2.95 -1.76
C ILE A 276 30.34 -2.76 -0.98
N ALA A 277 31.39 -2.28 -1.68
CA ALA A 277 32.72 -2.12 -1.10
C ALA A 277 32.72 -1.15 0.10
N ALA A 278 33.53 -1.44 1.12
CA ALA A 278 33.63 -0.65 2.35
C ALA A 278 33.91 0.84 2.09
N ASP A 279 34.82 1.13 1.15
CA ASP A 279 35.14 2.52 0.76
C ASP A 279 33.95 3.23 0.11
N GLU A 280 33.13 2.49 -0.62
CA GLU A 280 31.93 2.99 -1.25
C GLU A 280 30.84 3.31 -0.21
N ILE A 281 30.68 2.44 0.80
CA ILE A 281 29.79 2.69 1.93
C ILE A 281 30.20 3.98 2.66
N ARG A 282 31.49 4.18 2.91
CA ARG A 282 32.02 5.42 3.51
C ARG A 282 31.75 6.64 2.63
N ARG A 283 31.93 6.50 1.33
CA ARG A 283 31.66 7.59 0.38
C ARG A 283 30.18 8.00 0.43
N LEU A 284 29.26 7.03 0.38
CA LEU A 284 27.81 7.28 0.46
C LEU A 284 27.45 8.00 1.77
N ALA A 285 28.01 7.56 2.91
CA ALA A 285 27.75 8.18 4.21
C ALA A 285 28.24 9.63 4.26
N ARG A 286 29.47 9.90 3.77
CA ARG A 286 30.08 11.23 3.75
C ARG A 286 29.35 12.18 2.80
N GLU A 287 28.91 11.70 1.63
CA GLU A 287 28.11 12.49 0.69
C GLU A 287 26.75 12.86 1.28
N LEU A 288 26.10 11.92 1.95
CA LEU A 288 24.82 12.16 2.61
C LEU A 288 24.94 13.22 3.72
N ALA A 289 26.01 13.15 4.54
CA ALA A 289 26.27 14.13 5.60
C ALA A 289 26.74 15.49 5.06
N GLY A 290 27.48 15.49 3.95
CA GLY A 290 28.04 16.71 3.36
C GLY A 290 27.07 17.50 2.46
N ALA A 291 25.93 16.92 2.09
CA ALA A 291 24.95 17.59 1.24
C ALA A 291 24.19 18.69 2.03
N ALA A 292 23.92 19.82 1.38
CA ALA A 292 23.18 20.92 1.99
C ALA A 292 21.74 20.51 2.35
N HIS A 293 21.10 19.73 1.47
CA HIS A 293 19.77 19.16 1.67
C HIS A 293 19.80 17.73 1.14
N ALA A 294 19.54 16.75 2.00
CA ALA A 294 19.54 15.35 1.62
C ALA A 294 18.32 14.61 2.16
N ALA A 295 17.92 13.56 1.48
CA ALA A 295 16.90 12.65 1.98
C ALA A 295 17.27 11.20 1.67
N VAL A 296 17.01 10.31 2.63
CA VAL A 296 17.02 8.86 2.43
C VAL A 296 15.58 8.40 2.29
N TYR A 297 15.32 7.61 1.25
CA TYR A 297 14.01 7.04 0.95
C TYR A 297 14.15 5.58 0.58
N ALA A 298 13.38 4.73 1.23
CA ALA A 298 13.40 3.29 0.96
C ALA A 298 11.99 2.74 0.97
N ARG A 299 11.65 1.93 -0.05
CA ARG A 299 10.32 1.32 -0.13
C ARG A 299 10.29 0.07 -0.98
N ILE A 300 9.22 -0.66 -0.80
CA ILE A 300 8.72 -1.95 -1.24
C ILE A 300 9.80 -3.04 -1.29
N GLY A 301 10.90 -2.85 -2.00
CA GLY A 301 12.02 -3.78 -2.02
C GLY A 301 12.67 -3.94 -0.65
N THR A 302 12.70 -2.90 0.19
CA THR A 302 13.25 -2.95 1.54
C THR A 302 12.24 -3.39 2.60
N THR A 303 10.93 -3.18 2.38
CA THR A 303 9.89 -3.51 3.37
C THR A 303 9.39 -4.95 3.27
N THR A 304 9.48 -5.58 2.10
CA THR A 304 9.04 -6.97 1.89
C THR A 304 10.19 -7.97 2.06
N GLN A 305 11.00 -7.76 3.11
CA GLN A 305 12.17 -8.56 3.48
C GLN A 305 12.11 -8.96 4.95
N ARG A 306 12.97 -9.91 5.37
CA ARG A 306 13.06 -10.41 6.75
C ARG A 306 13.36 -9.33 7.80
N PHE A 307 13.98 -8.21 7.41
CA PHE A 307 14.36 -7.08 8.26
C PHE A 307 13.74 -5.76 7.77
N GLY A 308 12.51 -5.83 7.25
CA GLY A 308 11.81 -4.68 6.68
C GLY A 308 11.60 -3.54 7.67
N THR A 309 11.27 -3.87 8.92
CA THR A 309 11.09 -2.86 9.98
C THR A 309 12.42 -2.21 10.36
N LEU A 310 13.50 -2.97 10.48
CA LEU A 310 14.84 -2.41 10.74
C LEU A 310 15.28 -1.48 9.60
N ALA A 311 15.10 -1.88 8.34
CA ALA A 311 15.42 -1.03 7.20
C ALA A 311 14.59 0.26 7.20
N SER A 312 13.27 0.17 7.48
CA SER A 312 12.38 1.33 7.54
C SER A 312 12.73 2.30 8.66
N TRP A 313 13.09 1.77 9.83
CA TRP A 313 13.56 2.52 10.99
C TRP A 313 14.87 3.23 10.71
N LEU A 314 15.87 2.52 10.16
CA LEU A 314 17.18 3.09 9.85
C LEU A 314 17.13 4.22 8.82
N VAL A 315 16.18 4.19 7.87
CA VAL A 315 15.93 5.31 6.97
C VAL A 315 15.66 6.60 7.75
N ASP A 316 14.78 6.54 8.74
CA ASP A 316 14.43 7.71 9.56
C ASP A 316 15.56 8.10 10.52
N VAL A 317 16.30 7.10 11.05
CA VAL A 317 17.51 7.33 11.86
C VAL A 317 18.58 8.04 11.04
N LEU A 318 18.85 7.64 9.79
CA LEU A 318 19.82 8.32 8.93
C LEU A 318 19.40 9.76 8.61
N ASN A 319 18.13 9.99 8.32
CA ASN A 319 17.60 11.35 8.14
C ASN A 319 17.75 12.19 9.41
N TYR A 320 17.58 11.59 10.61
CA TYR A 320 17.83 12.25 11.88
C TYR A 320 19.32 12.55 12.09
N LEU A 321 20.19 11.54 11.99
CA LEU A 321 21.63 11.69 12.23
C LEU A 321 22.30 12.75 11.34
N THR A 322 21.78 12.95 10.13
CA THR A 322 22.27 13.93 9.16
C THR A 322 21.56 15.28 9.24
N GLY A 323 20.67 15.51 10.22
CA GLY A 323 19.91 16.74 10.37
C GLY A 323 18.89 17.01 9.27
N ASN A 324 18.57 15.99 8.47
CA ASN A 324 17.65 16.08 7.35
C ASN A 324 16.20 15.66 7.68
N LEU A 325 15.96 15.12 8.89
CA LEU A 325 14.59 14.84 9.33
C LEU A 325 13.86 16.14 9.65
N ASP A 326 12.64 16.29 9.16
CA ASP A 326 11.75 17.45 9.36
C ASP A 326 12.40 18.80 9.02
N ARG A 327 13.19 18.81 7.97
CA ARG A 327 13.89 19.99 7.42
C ARG A 327 13.54 20.15 5.95
N GLU A 328 13.41 21.39 5.47
CA GLU A 328 13.20 21.67 4.05
C GLU A 328 14.29 21.05 3.19
N GLY A 329 13.90 20.34 2.12
CA GLY A 329 14.80 19.57 1.27
C GLY A 329 15.29 18.23 1.85
N GLY A 330 14.89 17.89 3.08
CA GLY A 330 15.12 16.60 3.72
C GLY A 330 13.90 15.68 3.66
N ALA A 331 13.74 14.82 4.67
CA ALA A 331 12.55 13.99 4.86
C ALA A 331 11.58 14.69 5.82
N MET A 332 10.40 15.05 5.35
CA MET A 332 9.46 15.92 6.06
C MET A 332 8.12 15.23 6.29
N PHE A 333 7.38 15.70 7.29
CA PHE A 333 6.03 15.21 7.58
C PHE A 333 4.99 15.99 6.78
N PRO A 334 4.25 15.36 5.85
CA PRO A 334 3.17 16.01 5.13
C PRO A 334 2.04 16.48 6.05
N LEU A 335 1.28 17.48 5.60
CA LEU A 335 0.10 18.00 6.28
C LEU A 335 -1.09 17.94 5.33
N ALA A 336 -1.97 16.95 5.53
CA ALA A 336 -3.20 16.80 4.75
C ALA A 336 -4.24 17.83 5.16
N ALA A 337 -5.11 18.24 4.22
CA ALA A 337 -6.18 19.20 4.49
C ALA A 337 -7.29 18.59 5.37
N ALA A 338 -7.68 17.33 5.12
CA ALA A 338 -8.60 16.63 6.00
C ALA A 338 -7.92 16.25 7.32
N ALA A 339 -8.60 16.44 8.43
CA ALA A 339 -8.08 16.15 9.77
C ALA A 339 -7.63 14.70 9.93
N GLN A 340 -6.44 14.51 10.48
CA GLN A 340 -5.82 13.21 10.68
C GLN A 340 -5.26 13.09 12.11
N ARG A 341 -4.98 11.86 12.53
CA ARG A 341 -4.48 11.59 13.89
C ARG A 341 -3.23 12.39 14.27
N ASN A 342 -2.37 12.70 13.30
CA ASN A 342 -1.13 13.44 13.49
C ASN A 342 -1.27 14.95 13.25
N SER A 343 -2.47 15.44 12.90
CA SER A 343 -2.75 16.86 12.69
C SER A 343 -3.92 17.39 13.53
N SER A 344 -4.75 16.53 14.13
CA SER A 344 -5.85 16.90 15.00
C SER A 344 -5.40 17.07 16.46
N GLY A 345 -5.99 18.01 17.15
CA GLY A 345 -5.74 18.28 18.56
C GLY A 345 -4.39 18.96 18.86
N ARG A 346 -4.06 19.09 20.13
CA ARG A 346 -2.78 19.69 20.57
C ARG A 346 -1.66 18.65 20.56
N GLY A 347 -0.60 18.91 19.79
CA GLY A 347 0.70 18.24 19.93
C GLY A 347 1.51 18.86 21.09
N PRO A 348 2.68 18.26 21.43
CA PRO A 348 3.32 17.08 20.86
C PRO A 348 3.02 15.77 21.60
N THR A 349 2.01 15.66 22.43
CA THR A 349 1.75 14.46 23.23
C THR A 349 0.62 13.61 22.70
N GLY A 350 0.71 12.28 22.92
CA GLY A 350 -0.29 11.30 22.52
C GLY A 350 -0.19 10.00 23.32
N LYS A 351 -0.97 9.00 22.91
CA LYS A 351 -0.95 7.67 23.55
C LYS A 351 0.05 6.72 22.90
N GLY A 352 0.72 7.17 21.83
CA GLY A 352 1.56 6.33 21.02
C GLY A 352 0.77 5.23 20.30
N VAL A 353 1.50 4.21 19.87
CA VAL A 353 0.95 2.98 19.30
C VAL A 353 1.34 1.77 20.15
N ARG A 354 0.60 0.69 19.99
CA ARG A 354 0.91 -0.60 20.62
C ARG A 354 0.75 -1.67 19.56
N VAL A 355 1.66 -2.65 19.58
CA VAL A 355 1.67 -3.85 18.75
C VAL A 355 1.65 -5.09 19.64
N GLY A 356 1.26 -6.24 19.11
CA GLY A 356 1.25 -7.49 19.88
C GLY A 356 0.20 -7.58 20.97
N ARG A 357 -0.91 -6.82 20.90
CA ARG A 357 -1.99 -6.86 21.92
C ARG A 357 -2.71 -8.19 21.99
N TRP A 358 -2.73 -8.94 20.92
CA TRP A 358 -3.16 -10.33 20.80
C TRP A 358 -2.33 -11.04 19.73
N GLN A 359 -2.49 -12.33 19.63
CA GLN A 359 -1.76 -13.17 18.68
C GLN A 359 -2.72 -13.99 17.83
N SER A 360 -2.27 -14.42 16.65
CA SER A 360 -2.96 -15.41 15.85
C SER A 360 -3.04 -16.74 16.60
N ARG A 361 -4.10 -17.49 16.37
CA ARG A 361 -4.43 -18.71 17.11
C ARG A 361 -3.43 -19.86 16.84
N VAL A 362 -2.99 -20.01 15.60
CA VAL A 362 -2.17 -21.17 15.17
C VAL A 362 -0.69 -20.88 15.36
N SER A 363 -0.14 -19.88 14.69
CA SER A 363 1.32 -19.61 14.71
C SER A 363 1.77 -18.62 15.79
N GLY A 364 0.82 -18.02 16.55
CA GLY A 364 1.15 -17.07 17.61
C GLY A 364 1.75 -15.75 17.12
N ARG A 365 1.49 -15.37 15.87
CA ARG A 365 1.98 -14.09 15.31
C ARG A 365 1.26 -12.92 15.95
N GLY A 366 2.05 -11.92 16.36
CA GLY A 366 1.52 -10.73 17.03
C GLY A 366 0.68 -9.85 16.11
N GLU A 367 -0.35 -9.26 16.67
CA GLU A 367 -1.17 -8.21 16.02
C GLU A 367 -0.38 -6.93 15.80
N VAL A 368 -0.66 -6.24 14.71
CA VAL A 368 -0.08 -4.93 14.38
C VAL A 368 -1.19 -3.97 13.90
N PHE A 369 -1.40 -2.88 14.64
CA PHE A 369 -2.43 -1.85 14.36
C PHE A 369 -3.86 -2.38 14.18
N GLY A 370 -4.19 -3.49 14.83
CA GLY A 370 -5.50 -4.10 14.75
C GLY A 370 -5.62 -5.21 13.72
N GLU A 371 -4.54 -5.53 13.01
CA GLU A 371 -4.50 -6.57 11.98
C GLU A 371 -3.56 -7.72 12.39
N LEU A 372 -3.85 -8.92 11.94
CA LEU A 372 -2.95 -10.06 11.99
C LEU A 372 -2.15 -10.17 10.68
N PRO A 373 -0.93 -10.73 10.72
CA PRO A 373 -0.16 -11.00 9.52
C PRO A 373 -0.91 -11.93 8.56
N VAL A 374 -1.14 -11.47 7.31
CA VAL A 374 -1.92 -12.25 6.34
C VAL A 374 -1.26 -13.57 5.95
N ALA A 375 0.05 -13.69 6.16
CA ALA A 375 0.77 -14.95 6.01
C ALA A 375 0.24 -16.08 6.94
N GLY A 376 -0.56 -15.73 7.96
CA GLY A 376 -1.24 -16.67 8.84
C GLY A 376 -2.66 -17.05 8.42
N LEU A 377 -3.24 -16.40 7.41
CA LEU A 377 -4.66 -16.59 7.07
C LEU A 377 -4.98 -18.03 6.65
N ALA A 378 -4.15 -18.65 5.83
CA ALA A 378 -4.35 -20.03 5.38
C ALA A 378 -4.40 -21.02 6.57
N GLU A 379 -3.48 -20.89 7.52
CA GLU A 379 -3.44 -21.76 8.70
C GLU A 379 -4.62 -21.54 9.66
N GLU A 380 -5.10 -20.29 9.80
CA GLU A 380 -6.27 -19.96 10.61
C GLU A 380 -7.57 -20.53 10.04
N ILE A 381 -7.68 -20.68 8.72
CA ILE A 381 -8.78 -21.35 8.03
C ILE A 381 -8.63 -22.88 8.15
N ALA A 382 -7.45 -23.43 7.79
CA ALA A 382 -7.25 -24.85 7.62
C ALA A 382 -7.16 -25.64 8.93
N THR A 383 -6.73 -24.99 10.05
CA THR A 383 -6.49 -25.71 11.31
C THR A 383 -7.77 -25.77 12.16
N PRO A 384 -8.33 -26.97 12.43
CA PRO A 384 -9.53 -27.11 13.25
C PRO A 384 -9.32 -26.65 14.70
N GLY A 385 -10.39 -26.20 15.35
CA GLY A 385 -10.38 -25.86 16.78
C GLY A 385 -11.21 -24.59 17.08
N ASP A 386 -11.31 -24.25 18.38
CA ASP A 386 -12.03 -23.07 18.82
C ASP A 386 -11.45 -21.80 18.18
N GLY A 387 -12.31 -20.96 17.63
CA GLY A 387 -11.89 -19.73 16.92
C GLY A 387 -11.33 -19.97 15.50
N GLN A 388 -11.46 -21.20 14.95
CA GLN A 388 -11.14 -21.45 13.53
C GLN A 388 -11.92 -20.50 12.63
N VAL A 389 -11.24 -19.93 11.64
CA VAL A 389 -11.88 -19.11 10.61
C VAL A 389 -12.70 -20.02 9.70
N ARG A 390 -14.03 -19.81 9.69
CA ARG A 390 -15.03 -20.57 8.92
C ARG A 390 -15.73 -19.68 7.89
N GLY A 391 -15.67 -18.34 8.06
CA GLY A 391 -16.20 -17.36 7.13
C GLY A 391 -15.19 -16.30 6.76
N LEU A 392 -15.27 -15.77 5.53
CA LEU A 392 -14.37 -14.74 5.03
C LEU A 392 -15.15 -13.61 4.34
N ILE A 393 -14.83 -12.38 4.70
CA ILE A 393 -15.25 -11.17 3.99
C ILE A 393 -14.03 -10.60 3.27
N THR A 394 -14.10 -10.43 1.94
CA THR A 394 -13.05 -9.71 1.21
C THR A 394 -13.59 -8.39 0.66
N ILE A 395 -12.80 -7.32 0.77
CA ILE A 395 -13.15 -6.00 0.26
C ILE A 395 -12.05 -5.53 -0.68
N ALA A 396 -12.36 -5.46 -1.97
CA ALA A 396 -11.44 -4.99 -3.02
C ALA A 396 -10.07 -5.69 -2.95
N GLY A 397 -10.04 -7.01 -2.76
CA GLY A 397 -8.81 -7.75 -2.54
C GLY A 397 -8.75 -9.10 -3.24
N ASN A 398 -7.56 -9.44 -3.74
CA ASN A 398 -7.30 -10.74 -4.38
C ASN A 398 -6.14 -11.46 -3.69
N PRO A 399 -6.34 -11.94 -2.41
CA PRO A 399 -5.28 -12.56 -1.63
C PRO A 399 -4.70 -13.81 -2.29
N LEU A 400 -5.44 -14.56 -3.10
CA LEU A 400 -4.95 -15.76 -3.77
C LEU A 400 -3.83 -15.50 -4.80
N VAL A 401 -3.63 -14.24 -5.23
CA VAL A 401 -2.50 -13.86 -6.10
C VAL A 401 -1.61 -12.77 -5.48
N SER A 402 -1.89 -12.34 -4.25
CA SER A 402 -1.15 -11.24 -3.62
C SER A 402 -0.50 -11.57 -2.27
N THR A 403 -0.83 -12.73 -1.66
CA THR A 403 -0.28 -13.15 -0.37
C THR A 403 0.69 -14.31 -0.52
N PRO A 404 1.64 -14.52 0.43
CA PRO A 404 2.56 -15.64 0.36
C PRO A 404 1.83 -16.97 0.48
N ASP A 405 2.46 -18.04 0.01
CA ASP A 405 1.93 -19.40 -0.04
C ASP A 405 0.49 -19.46 -0.57
N SER A 406 0.31 -18.84 -1.73
CA SER A 406 -1.02 -18.70 -2.33
C SER A 406 -1.64 -20.04 -2.71
N GLY A 407 -0.85 -21.11 -2.84
CA GLY A 407 -1.34 -22.48 -3.00
C GLY A 407 -2.08 -22.97 -1.77
N ALA A 408 -1.45 -22.91 -0.61
CA ALA A 408 -2.09 -23.31 0.65
C ALA A 408 -3.33 -22.44 0.97
N LEU A 409 -3.28 -21.13 0.66
CA LEU A 409 -4.45 -20.28 0.85
C LEU A 409 -5.59 -20.66 -0.10
N ALA A 410 -5.32 -21.03 -1.34
CA ALA A 410 -6.35 -21.48 -2.28
C ALA A 410 -7.05 -22.75 -1.79
N GLU A 411 -6.29 -23.73 -1.30
CA GLU A 411 -6.83 -24.96 -0.69
C GLU A 411 -7.66 -24.64 0.58
N ALA A 412 -7.16 -23.74 1.43
CA ALA A 412 -7.85 -23.36 2.65
C ALA A 412 -9.20 -22.68 2.37
N VAL A 413 -9.24 -21.74 1.42
CA VAL A 413 -10.48 -21.00 1.07
C VAL A 413 -11.58 -21.93 0.55
N GLU A 414 -11.26 -23.06 -0.09
CA GLU A 414 -12.23 -24.06 -0.52
C GLU A 414 -12.95 -24.76 0.66
N THR A 415 -12.40 -24.68 1.87
CA THR A 415 -12.99 -25.27 3.08
C THR A 415 -13.90 -24.31 3.87
N LEU A 416 -13.99 -23.05 3.46
CA LEU A 416 -14.84 -22.07 4.12
C LEU A 416 -16.32 -22.45 4.02
N GLU A 417 -17.06 -22.19 5.08
CA GLU A 417 -18.51 -22.41 5.13
C GLU A 417 -19.30 -21.29 4.51
N PHE A 418 -18.73 -20.08 4.47
CA PHE A 418 -19.34 -18.92 3.83
C PHE A 418 -18.28 -17.88 3.46
N MET A 419 -18.41 -17.34 2.26
CA MET A 419 -17.56 -16.26 1.81
C MET A 419 -18.38 -15.19 1.08
N VAL A 420 -18.18 -13.91 1.45
CA VAL A 420 -18.72 -12.76 0.72
C VAL A 420 -17.59 -11.83 0.27
N SER A 421 -17.68 -11.35 -0.96
CA SER A 421 -16.69 -10.45 -1.57
C SER A 421 -17.33 -9.17 -2.05
N VAL A 422 -16.76 -8.01 -1.70
CA VAL A 422 -17.06 -6.72 -2.31
C VAL A 422 -15.99 -6.47 -3.37
N ASP A 423 -16.29 -6.72 -4.63
CA ASP A 423 -15.34 -6.64 -5.74
C ASP A 423 -16.06 -6.37 -7.07
N ILE A 424 -15.32 -5.90 -8.06
CA ILE A 424 -15.83 -5.56 -9.40
C ILE A 424 -15.71 -6.69 -10.43
N TYR A 425 -15.01 -7.79 -10.10
CA TYR A 425 -14.77 -8.93 -10.99
C TYR A 425 -14.99 -10.27 -10.28
N VAL A 426 -15.26 -11.31 -11.06
CA VAL A 426 -15.04 -12.68 -10.63
C VAL A 426 -13.59 -13.06 -10.97
N ASN A 427 -12.72 -12.93 -9.98
CA ASN A 427 -11.28 -13.18 -10.06
C ASN A 427 -10.89 -14.46 -9.31
N GLU A 428 -9.59 -14.71 -9.13
CA GLU A 428 -9.04 -15.89 -8.46
C GLU A 428 -9.57 -16.10 -7.05
N THR A 429 -9.86 -15.03 -6.33
CA THR A 429 -10.43 -15.07 -4.97
C THR A 429 -11.95 -15.11 -4.99
N THR A 430 -12.58 -14.18 -5.70
CA THR A 430 -14.04 -14.00 -5.65
C THR A 430 -14.80 -15.14 -6.32
N ARG A 431 -14.15 -15.94 -7.17
CA ARG A 431 -14.74 -17.17 -7.71
C ARG A 431 -15.10 -18.20 -6.64
N HIS A 432 -14.54 -18.13 -5.44
CA HIS A 432 -14.87 -18.98 -4.29
C HIS A 432 -16.02 -18.42 -3.42
N ALA A 433 -16.36 -17.14 -3.60
CA ALA A 433 -17.39 -16.51 -2.78
C ALA A 433 -18.79 -17.14 -3.00
N ASP A 434 -19.59 -17.15 -1.95
CA ASP A 434 -21.03 -17.46 -2.02
C ASP A 434 -21.83 -16.27 -2.50
N VAL A 435 -21.37 -15.05 -2.16
CA VAL A 435 -21.96 -13.79 -2.60
C VAL A 435 -20.88 -12.84 -3.07
N VAL A 436 -21.08 -12.23 -4.26
CA VAL A 436 -20.22 -11.13 -4.75
C VAL A 436 -21.08 -9.88 -4.88
N LEU A 437 -20.69 -8.82 -4.17
CA LEU A 437 -21.36 -7.52 -4.14
C LEU A 437 -20.54 -6.52 -4.96
N PRO A 438 -20.98 -6.11 -6.15
CA PRO A 438 -20.18 -5.22 -7.00
C PRO A 438 -20.14 -3.79 -6.46
N ALA A 439 -18.95 -3.25 -6.24
CA ALA A 439 -18.79 -1.83 -5.99
C ALA A 439 -19.10 -1.02 -7.27
N PRO A 440 -19.70 0.17 -7.17
CA PRO A 440 -19.85 1.07 -8.29
C PRO A 440 -18.50 1.38 -8.96
N GLU A 441 -18.53 1.67 -10.25
CA GLU A 441 -17.34 2.10 -10.97
C GLU A 441 -16.77 3.45 -10.46
N PRO A 442 -15.49 3.73 -10.70
CA PRO A 442 -14.88 4.97 -10.19
C PRO A 442 -15.55 6.26 -10.65
N LEU A 443 -16.14 6.30 -11.87
CA LEU A 443 -16.83 7.49 -12.39
C LEU A 443 -18.19 7.77 -11.73
N ALA A 444 -18.81 6.74 -11.15
CA ALA A 444 -20.08 6.86 -10.42
C ALA A 444 -19.88 7.10 -8.92
N LYS A 445 -18.63 7.27 -8.44
CA LYS A 445 -18.29 7.53 -7.03
C LYS A 445 -17.67 8.90 -6.87
N ALA A 446 -17.98 9.58 -5.77
CA ALA A 446 -17.18 10.69 -5.29
C ALA A 446 -15.77 10.20 -4.91
N HIS A 447 -14.78 11.08 -5.04
CA HIS A 447 -13.41 10.76 -4.67
C HIS A 447 -12.70 11.92 -3.97
N TYR A 448 -12.05 11.60 -2.88
CA TYR A 448 -11.06 12.40 -2.16
C TYR A 448 -10.03 11.46 -1.59
N ASP A 449 -8.76 11.71 -1.80
CA ASP A 449 -7.73 10.77 -1.37
C ASP A 449 -7.35 10.97 0.10
N ALA A 450 -8.28 10.61 1.01
CA ALA A 450 -8.15 10.82 2.45
C ALA A 450 -6.93 10.09 3.04
N ALA A 451 -6.56 8.94 2.49
CA ALA A 451 -5.42 8.16 2.95
C ALA A 451 -4.07 8.72 2.46
N LEU A 452 -3.98 9.12 1.19
CA LEU A 452 -2.69 9.36 0.54
C LEU A 452 -2.25 10.82 0.52
N TYR A 453 -3.15 11.79 0.68
CA TYR A 453 -2.72 13.18 0.89
C TYR A 453 -1.89 13.36 2.17
N GLN A 454 -1.96 12.41 3.11
CA GLN A 454 -1.06 12.35 4.28
C GLN A 454 0.40 12.02 3.92
N LEU A 455 0.69 11.66 2.67
CA LEU A 455 2.00 11.27 2.17
C LEU A 455 2.45 12.18 1.02
N ALA A 456 1.70 13.28 0.77
CA ALA A 456 1.95 14.17 -0.35
C ALA A 456 3.15 15.09 -0.09
N VAL A 457 4.03 15.21 -1.09
CA VAL A 457 5.21 16.09 -1.05
C VAL A 457 4.87 17.58 -1.03
N ARG A 458 3.57 17.90 -1.09
CA ARG A 458 3.01 19.23 -1.01
C ARG A 458 1.61 19.16 -0.44
N SER A 459 1.23 20.11 0.39
CA SER A 459 -0.15 20.17 0.91
C SER A 459 -1.08 20.59 -0.22
N VAL A 460 -2.00 19.69 -0.57
CA VAL A 460 -3.00 19.89 -1.63
C VAL A 460 -4.33 19.30 -1.20
N ALA A 461 -5.43 19.78 -1.77
CA ALA A 461 -6.75 19.20 -1.61
C ALA A 461 -7.51 19.25 -2.94
N ASN A 462 -8.13 18.14 -3.33
CA ASN A 462 -8.96 18.05 -4.52
C ASN A 462 -10.16 17.14 -4.24
N TRP A 463 -11.35 17.63 -4.53
CA TRP A 463 -12.59 16.87 -4.49
C TRP A 463 -13.07 16.55 -5.89
N SER A 464 -13.53 15.33 -6.08
CA SER A 464 -14.08 14.85 -7.35
C SER A 464 -15.50 14.37 -7.13
N ALA A 465 -16.46 15.12 -7.65
CA ALA A 465 -17.86 14.67 -7.68
C ALA A 465 -18.03 13.44 -8.60
N PRO A 466 -19.09 12.64 -8.42
CA PRO A 466 -19.47 11.62 -9.39
C PRO A 466 -19.70 12.25 -10.78
N VAL A 467 -19.28 11.56 -11.84
CA VAL A 467 -19.48 11.95 -13.23
C VAL A 467 -20.71 11.26 -13.81
N LEU A 468 -20.99 10.06 -13.35
CA LEU A 468 -22.14 9.24 -13.74
C LEU A 468 -23.08 9.06 -12.54
N GLU A 469 -24.35 8.97 -12.85
CA GLU A 469 -25.35 8.53 -11.87
C GLU A 469 -25.28 7.02 -11.66
N LEU A 470 -25.63 6.56 -10.47
CA LEU A 470 -25.78 5.13 -10.22
C LEU A 470 -27.05 4.61 -10.93
N PRO A 471 -27.00 3.40 -11.48
CA PRO A 471 -28.21 2.73 -11.96
C PRO A 471 -29.27 2.66 -10.86
N GLU A 472 -30.53 2.74 -11.24
CA GLU A 472 -31.65 2.64 -10.30
C GLU A 472 -31.58 1.34 -9.48
N GLY A 473 -31.69 1.46 -8.17
CA GLY A 473 -31.62 0.35 -7.22
C GLY A 473 -30.21 -0.14 -6.88
N GLN A 474 -29.16 0.43 -7.48
CA GLN A 474 -27.80 0.12 -7.08
C GLN A 474 -27.41 0.96 -5.85
N PRO A 475 -27.00 0.35 -4.71
CA PRO A 475 -26.52 1.08 -3.56
C PRO A 475 -25.15 1.71 -3.82
N HIS A 476 -24.85 2.79 -3.11
CA HIS A 476 -23.49 3.31 -3.03
C HIS A 476 -22.58 2.30 -2.31
N GLU A 477 -21.29 2.34 -2.60
CA GLU A 477 -20.33 1.44 -1.96
C GLU A 477 -20.30 1.56 -0.43
N TRP A 478 -20.44 2.78 0.10
CA TRP A 478 -20.53 3.00 1.55
C TRP A 478 -21.78 2.40 2.18
N GLU A 479 -22.91 2.38 1.47
CA GLU A 479 -24.15 1.74 1.91
C GLU A 479 -23.98 0.20 1.96
N VAL A 480 -23.27 -0.37 0.96
CA VAL A 480 -22.91 -1.81 0.98
C VAL A 480 -22.08 -2.14 2.23
N ILE A 481 -21.08 -1.34 2.56
CA ILE A 481 -20.22 -1.56 3.74
C ILE A 481 -21.03 -1.43 5.04
N LEU A 482 -21.90 -0.42 5.14
CA LEU A 482 -22.76 -0.28 6.32
C LEU A 482 -23.83 -1.39 6.41
N ARG A 483 -24.34 -1.88 5.28
CA ARG A 483 -25.27 -3.02 5.26
C ARG A 483 -24.60 -4.28 5.82
N LEU A 484 -23.36 -4.55 5.41
CA LEU A 484 -22.55 -5.62 5.99
C LEU A 484 -22.33 -5.42 7.50
N ALA A 485 -22.11 -4.18 7.95
CA ALA A 485 -21.96 -3.86 9.37
C ALA A 485 -23.28 -4.13 10.14
N ALA A 486 -24.41 -3.72 9.60
CA ALA A 486 -25.71 -3.93 10.22
C ALA A 486 -26.08 -5.43 10.32
N ILE A 487 -25.79 -6.20 9.25
CA ILE A 487 -25.96 -7.66 9.25
C ILE A 487 -25.07 -8.30 10.32
N ALA A 488 -23.79 -7.91 10.39
CA ALA A 488 -22.86 -8.43 11.40
C ALA A 488 -23.26 -8.07 12.84
N ALA A 489 -23.97 -6.94 13.02
CA ALA A 489 -24.53 -6.52 14.30
C ALA A 489 -25.86 -7.23 14.64
N GLY A 490 -26.39 -8.10 13.76
CA GLY A 490 -27.64 -8.83 13.96
C GLY A 490 -28.91 -8.02 13.66
N GLN A 491 -28.81 -6.88 12.96
CA GLN A 491 -29.96 -6.04 12.60
C GLN A 491 -30.64 -6.48 11.29
N GLY A 492 -30.05 -7.44 10.57
CA GLY A 492 -30.61 -8.01 9.35
C GLY A 492 -30.33 -7.18 8.08
N PRO A 493 -30.78 -7.70 6.91
CA PRO A 493 -30.52 -7.10 5.61
C PRO A 493 -31.30 -5.79 5.37
N ASP A 494 -32.44 -5.58 6.07
CA ASP A 494 -33.32 -4.41 5.90
C ASP A 494 -33.03 -3.27 6.88
N ALA A 495 -31.89 -3.33 7.60
CA ALA A 495 -31.53 -2.32 8.57
C ALA A 495 -31.53 -0.90 7.96
N ASP A 496 -31.89 0.10 8.77
CA ASP A 496 -31.87 1.51 8.39
C ASP A 496 -30.42 2.02 8.25
N ILE A 497 -29.94 2.10 7.00
CA ILE A 497 -28.57 2.52 6.70
C ILE A 497 -28.38 4.05 6.91
N GLU A 498 -29.45 4.83 6.83
CA GLU A 498 -29.39 6.27 7.16
C GLU A 498 -29.11 6.48 8.63
N ALA A 499 -29.74 5.71 9.49
CA ALA A 499 -29.47 5.72 10.93
C ALA A 499 -28.03 5.30 11.25
N TRP A 500 -27.46 4.35 10.49
CA TRP A 500 -26.05 3.96 10.63
C TRP A 500 -25.11 5.07 10.18
N ASP A 501 -25.36 5.73 9.03
CA ASP A 501 -24.57 6.88 8.56
C ASP A 501 -24.62 8.02 9.57
N GLU A 502 -25.80 8.31 10.13
CA GLU A 502 -25.95 9.31 11.18
C GLU A 502 -25.15 8.96 12.44
N LEU A 503 -25.16 7.70 12.88
CA LEU A 503 -24.35 7.26 14.02
C LEU A 503 -22.85 7.45 13.77
N VAL A 504 -22.38 7.21 12.54
CA VAL A 504 -20.98 7.41 12.18
C VAL A 504 -20.59 8.88 12.32
N ILE A 505 -21.34 9.81 11.72
CA ILE A 505 -21.00 11.24 11.79
C ILE A 505 -21.14 11.79 13.21
N GLN A 506 -22.15 11.40 13.96
CA GLN A 506 -22.31 11.82 15.36
C GLN A 506 -21.15 11.32 16.24
N THR A 507 -20.64 10.12 15.97
CA THR A 507 -19.47 9.57 16.64
C THR A 507 -18.21 10.41 16.33
N LEU A 508 -18.02 10.82 15.07
CA LEU A 508 -16.88 11.67 14.66
C LEU A 508 -16.97 13.05 15.29
N ILE A 509 -18.13 13.70 15.22
CA ILE A 509 -18.37 15.01 15.85
C ILE A 509 -18.13 14.93 17.37
N GLY A 510 -18.73 13.95 18.05
CA GLY A 510 -18.58 13.79 19.50
C GLY A 510 -17.14 13.59 19.96
N ARG A 511 -16.33 12.91 19.14
CA ARG A 511 -14.89 12.75 19.40
C ARG A 511 -14.12 14.06 19.20
N GLU A 512 -14.44 14.81 18.16
CA GLU A 512 -13.72 16.03 17.79
C GLU A 512 -14.05 17.19 18.74
N VAL A 513 -15.30 17.35 19.18
CA VAL A 513 -15.66 18.38 20.19
C VAL A 513 -15.05 18.09 21.57
N ALA A 514 -14.73 16.84 21.86
CA ALA A 514 -14.05 16.43 23.09
C ALA A 514 -12.52 16.48 22.98
N LEU A 515 -11.97 16.75 21.79
CA LEU A 515 -10.54 16.71 21.53
C LEU A 515 -9.88 18.06 21.89
N PRO A 516 -8.96 18.12 22.88
CA PRO A 516 -8.26 19.35 23.22
C PRO A 516 -7.49 19.91 22.02
N GLY A 517 -7.70 21.19 21.72
CA GLY A 517 -7.05 21.89 20.61
C GLY A 517 -7.75 21.73 19.26
N SER A 518 -8.87 21.03 19.19
CA SER A 518 -9.74 21.04 18.02
C SER A 518 -10.34 22.43 17.78
N PRO A 519 -10.54 22.88 16.53
CA PRO A 519 -11.21 24.15 16.23
C PRO A 519 -12.68 24.18 16.73
N ILE A 520 -13.26 23.03 17.05
CA ILE A 520 -14.62 22.90 17.58
C ILE A 520 -14.64 22.36 19.02
N GLU A 521 -13.53 22.43 19.76
CA GLU A 521 -13.44 21.98 21.16
C GLU A 521 -14.56 22.61 22.00
N GLY A 522 -15.35 21.77 22.67
CA GLY A 522 -16.42 22.19 23.60
C GLY A 522 -17.68 22.77 22.95
N ARG A 523 -17.80 22.79 21.63
CA ARG A 523 -19.02 23.24 20.93
C ARG A 523 -20.14 22.21 21.05
N ASP A 524 -21.37 22.64 20.83
CA ASP A 524 -22.55 21.76 20.80
C ASP A 524 -22.47 20.84 19.55
N PRO A 525 -22.46 19.50 19.70
CA PRO A 525 -22.49 18.58 18.59
C PRO A 525 -23.67 18.77 17.63
N ALA A 526 -24.83 19.19 18.14
CA ALA A 526 -26.01 19.40 17.32
C ALA A 526 -25.85 20.63 16.38
N GLU A 527 -25.19 21.70 16.82
CA GLU A 527 -24.87 22.84 15.96
C GLU A 527 -23.92 22.43 14.83
N ILE A 528 -22.90 21.63 15.14
CA ILE A 528 -21.94 21.14 14.15
C ILE A 528 -22.63 20.25 13.12
N ALA A 529 -23.48 19.31 13.58
CA ALA A 529 -24.26 18.44 12.70
C ALA A 529 -25.18 19.24 11.76
N ALA A 530 -25.90 20.24 12.32
CA ALA A 530 -26.77 21.11 11.53
C ALA A 530 -26.00 21.92 10.46
N ALA A 531 -24.79 22.37 10.79
CA ALA A 531 -23.93 23.13 9.87
C ALA A 531 -23.37 22.30 8.70
N LEU A 532 -23.45 20.96 8.72
CA LEU A 532 -23.12 20.06 7.60
C LEU A 532 -24.25 19.97 6.57
N GLY A 533 -25.43 20.49 6.89
CA GLY A 533 -26.58 20.53 5.98
C GLY A 533 -27.18 19.16 5.67
N GLU A 534 -27.68 19.01 4.45
CA GLU A 534 -28.36 17.80 3.98
C GLU A 534 -27.41 16.77 3.32
N ARG A 535 -26.08 17.03 3.36
CA ARG A 535 -25.07 16.08 2.80
C ARG A 535 -25.14 14.74 3.53
N ARG A 536 -24.85 13.67 2.82
CA ARG A 536 -24.89 12.30 3.34
C ARG A 536 -23.64 11.54 2.94
N GLY A 537 -23.39 10.43 3.62
CA GLY A 537 -22.33 9.52 3.25
C GLY A 537 -20.94 10.17 3.27
N PRO A 538 -20.06 9.78 2.33
CA PRO A 538 -18.70 10.28 2.24
C PRO A 538 -18.60 11.80 2.09
N GLU A 539 -19.53 12.45 1.40
CA GLU A 539 -19.53 13.91 1.21
C GLU A 539 -19.62 14.63 2.56
N ARG A 540 -20.55 14.18 3.42
CA ARG A 540 -20.73 14.75 4.76
C ARG A 540 -19.50 14.54 5.65
N ILE A 541 -18.90 13.35 5.60
CA ILE A 541 -17.72 13.04 6.43
C ILE A 541 -16.51 13.82 5.94
N ILE A 542 -16.27 13.90 4.64
CA ILE A 542 -15.13 14.68 4.09
C ILE A 542 -15.32 16.18 4.35
N ASP A 543 -16.55 16.73 4.21
CA ASP A 543 -16.82 18.12 4.58
C ASP A 543 -16.45 18.36 6.05
N PHE A 544 -16.92 17.50 6.96
CA PHE A 544 -16.55 17.56 8.36
C PHE A 544 -15.04 17.52 8.58
N MET A 545 -14.36 16.53 8.00
CA MET A 545 -12.90 16.34 8.18
C MET A 545 -12.07 17.49 7.61
N VAL A 546 -12.49 18.07 6.50
CA VAL A 546 -11.82 19.23 5.90
C VAL A 546 -12.03 20.48 6.75
N ARG A 547 -13.26 20.72 7.22
CA ARG A 547 -13.61 21.91 8.04
C ARG A 547 -12.91 21.90 9.40
N VAL A 548 -12.70 20.75 10.03
CA VAL A 548 -11.93 20.64 11.30
C VAL A 548 -10.44 20.41 11.06
N GLY A 549 -10.01 20.29 9.81
CA GLY A 549 -8.61 20.08 9.45
C GLY A 549 -7.74 21.32 9.59
N PRO A 550 -6.43 21.19 9.42
CA PRO A 550 -5.46 22.27 9.68
C PRO A 550 -5.59 23.49 8.74
N PHE A 551 -6.32 23.37 7.65
CA PHE A 551 -6.62 24.45 6.71
C PHE A 551 -8.12 24.74 6.64
N GLY A 552 -8.91 24.13 7.52
CA GLY A 552 -10.37 24.20 7.52
C GLY A 552 -10.91 25.51 8.09
N GLU A 553 -12.15 25.83 7.72
CA GLU A 553 -12.83 27.02 8.19
C GLU A 553 -13.33 26.93 9.65
N GLY A 554 -13.19 25.74 10.30
CA GLY A 554 -13.46 25.56 11.72
C GLY A 554 -14.91 25.83 12.14
N PHE A 555 -15.88 25.58 11.25
CA PHE A 555 -17.30 25.89 11.45
C PHE A 555 -17.52 27.36 11.80
N GLY A 556 -16.96 28.25 10.99
CA GLY A 556 -17.07 29.70 11.09
C GLY A 556 -15.94 30.38 11.87
N ALA A 557 -14.92 29.64 12.34
CA ALA A 557 -13.77 30.23 13.03
C ALA A 557 -12.82 30.97 12.07
N ASP A 558 -12.66 30.47 10.84
CA ASP A 558 -11.87 31.09 9.77
C ASP A 558 -12.67 31.06 8.45
N PRO A 559 -13.38 32.14 8.08
CA PRO A 559 -14.19 32.18 6.87
C PRO A 559 -13.42 31.94 5.55
N GLU A 560 -12.10 32.13 5.54
CA GLU A 560 -11.23 31.87 4.38
C GLU A 560 -10.70 30.45 4.36
N GLY A 561 -11.01 29.62 5.37
CA GLY A 561 -10.59 28.24 5.45
C GLY A 561 -11.32 27.32 4.48
N LEU A 562 -10.95 26.05 4.48
CA LEU A 562 -11.51 25.05 3.58
C LEU A 562 -12.85 24.51 4.10
N SER A 563 -13.75 24.29 3.16
CA SER A 563 -14.96 23.47 3.25
C SER A 563 -15.08 22.63 1.98
N LEU A 564 -16.00 21.64 1.95
CA LEU A 564 -16.25 20.87 0.74
C LEU A 564 -16.79 21.77 -0.38
N GLU A 565 -17.65 22.76 -0.08
CA GLU A 565 -18.15 23.71 -1.04
C GLU A 565 -17.01 24.46 -1.75
N ARG A 566 -15.99 24.87 -1.02
CA ARG A 566 -14.81 25.53 -1.59
C ARG A 566 -14.00 24.59 -2.47
N LEU A 567 -13.90 23.30 -2.13
CA LEU A 567 -13.26 22.30 -2.98
C LEU A 567 -14.06 22.02 -4.24
N GLU A 568 -15.39 21.96 -4.16
CA GLU A 568 -16.30 21.81 -5.31
C GLU A 568 -16.20 22.99 -6.29
N ALA A 569 -16.00 24.20 -5.76
CA ALA A 569 -15.74 25.39 -6.57
C ALA A 569 -14.34 25.45 -7.20
N SER A 570 -13.46 24.50 -6.87
CA SER A 570 -12.05 24.45 -7.30
C SER A 570 -11.74 23.13 -8.04
N PRO A 571 -12.23 22.96 -9.27
CA PRO A 571 -12.20 21.68 -9.98
C PRO A 571 -10.78 21.17 -10.30
N HIS A 572 -9.77 22.03 -10.27
CA HIS A 572 -8.36 21.71 -10.49
C HIS A 572 -7.58 21.49 -9.17
N GLY A 573 -8.29 21.45 -8.04
CA GLY A 573 -7.72 21.36 -6.70
C GLY A 573 -7.20 22.69 -6.13
N ILE A 574 -6.82 22.65 -4.87
CA ILE A 574 -6.29 23.80 -4.14
C ILE A 574 -4.86 23.49 -3.69
N ASP A 575 -3.94 24.38 -4.02
CA ASP A 575 -2.55 24.34 -3.54
C ASP A 575 -2.46 25.05 -2.19
N LEU A 576 -2.12 24.30 -1.15
CA LEU A 576 -1.99 24.78 0.23
C LEU A 576 -0.53 25.03 0.64
N GLY A 577 0.40 24.83 -0.31
CA GLY A 577 1.79 25.18 -0.17
C GLY A 577 2.75 24.00 0.07
N PRO A 578 4.06 24.28 0.12
CA PRO A 578 5.08 23.28 0.35
C PRO A 578 5.05 22.77 1.79
N MET A 579 5.63 21.58 2.00
CA MET A 579 5.84 21.05 3.35
C MET A 579 6.64 22.02 4.22
N ARG A 580 6.32 22.06 5.50
CA ARG A 580 7.00 22.87 6.53
C ARG A 580 7.39 21.97 7.70
N PRO A 581 8.44 22.31 8.46
CA PRO A 581 8.80 21.59 9.67
C PRO A 581 7.61 21.49 10.65
N ARG A 582 7.39 20.30 11.21
CA ARG A 582 6.24 20.00 12.07
C ARG A 582 6.61 19.44 13.44
N ILE A 583 7.88 19.09 13.69
CA ILE A 583 8.30 18.67 15.04
C ILE A 583 8.43 19.93 15.92
N PRO A 584 7.85 19.94 17.13
CA PRO A 584 7.29 18.78 17.86
C PRO A 584 5.80 18.47 17.59
N ASP A 585 5.05 19.32 16.90
CA ASP A 585 3.57 19.27 16.82
C ASP A 585 3.01 18.00 16.15
N VAL A 586 3.78 17.35 15.27
CA VAL A 586 3.38 16.09 14.61
C VAL A 586 3.48 14.89 15.55
N LEU A 587 4.26 14.96 16.62
CA LEU A 587 4.51 13.84 17.51
C LEU A 587 3.25 13.46 18.30
N ARG A 588 3.06 12.14 18.45
CA ARG A 588 1.98 11.54 19.23
C ARG A 588 2.49 10.44 20.17
N THR A 589 3.80 10.46 20.46
CA THR A 589 4.42 9.60 21.47
C THR A 589 4.00 10.03 22.89
N PRO A 590 4.01 9.12 23.87
CA PRO A 590 3.74 9.48 25.27
C PRO A 590 4.74 10.49 25.85
N SER A 591 5.99 10.45 25.40
CA SER A 591 7.05 11.38 25.83
C SER A 591 6.94 12.77 25.17
N GLY A 592 6.21 12.88 24.04
CA GLY A 592 6.23 14.07 23.18
C GLY A 592 7.55 14.26 22.43
N ARG A 593 8.39 13.23 22.36
CA ARG A 593 9.71 13.22 21.72
C ARG A 593 9.78 12.12 20.66
N ILE A 594 10.79 12.17 19.80
CA ILE A 594 11.12 11.08 18.89
C ILE A 594 11.73 9.94 19.72
N GLU A 595 11.18 8.75 19.60
CA GLU A 595 11.78 7.53 20.19
C GLU A 595 12.72 6.94 19.14
N LEU A 596 14.03 7.19 19.26
CA LEU A 596 15.01 6.79 18.24
C LEU A 596 15.30 5.29 18.25
N ALA A 597 15.21 4.64 19.40
CA ALA A 597 15.46 3.21 19.52
C ALA A 597 14.31 2.49 20.26
N PRO A 598 13.11 2.40 19.64
CA PRO A 598 11.98 1.70 20.25
C PRO A 598 12.37 0.26 20.60
N PRO A 599 12.05 -0.23 21.82
CA PRO A 599 12.46 -1.57 22.27
C PRO A 599 12.03 -2.70 21.34
N GLU A 600 10.84 -2.60 20.74
CA GLU A 600 10.29 -3.59 19.82
C GLU A 600 11.13 -3.72 18.54
N ILE A 601 11.74 -2.61 18.08
CA ILE A 601 12.62 -2.59 16.91
C ILE A 601 14.05 -3.01 17.33
N ALA A 602 14.56 -2.43 18.41
CA ALA A 602 15.91 -2.73 18.91
C ALA A 602 16.12 -4.22 19.25
N ALA A 603 15.06 -4.89 19.72
CA ALA A 603 15.08 -6.32 20.03
C ALA A 603 15.36 -7.23 18.81
N ASP A 604 15.15 -6.76 17.59
CA ASP A 604 15.43 -7.53 16.37
C ASP A 604 16.87 -7.36 15.83
N VAL A 605 17.63 -6.37 16.32
CA VAL A 605 19.01 -6.10 15.87
C VAL A 605 19.96 -7.28 16.13
N PRO A 606 19.88 -8.02 17.25
CA PRO A 606 20.72 -9.20 17.45
C PRO A 606 20.55 -10.28 16.38
N ARG A 607 19.34 -10.46 15.82
CA ARG A 607 19.06 -11.39 14.72
C ARG A 607 19.74 -10.93 13.42
N LEU A 608 19.67 -9.62 13.10
CA LEU A 608 20.38 -9.05 11.97
C LEU A 608 21.90 -9.18 12.12
N ARG A 609 22.43 -8.89 13.32
CA ARG A 609 23.86 -9.00 13.62
C ARG A 609 24.41 -10.42 13.45
N ALA A 610 23.62 -11.45 13.77
CA ALA A 610 24.04 -12.85 13.59
C ALA A 610 24.37 -13.16 12.10
N GLU A 611 23.72 -12.50 11.17
CA GLU A 611 23.99 -12.67 9.72
C GLU A 611 25.36 -12.10 9.26
N LEU A 612 26.01 -11.23 10.03
CA LEU A 612 27.39 -10.78 9.73
C LEU A 612 28.39 -11.96 9.75
N ALA A 613 28.14 -12.98 10.57
CA ALA A 613 29.04 -14.14 10.73
C ALA A 613 28.97 -15.16 9.58
N GLY A 614 28.12 -14.98 8.57
CA GLY A 614 28.18 -15.82 7.38
C GLY A 614 26.95 -16.67 7.06
N GLU A 615 25.86 -16.55 7.80
CA GLU A 615 24.63 -17.35 7.61
C GLU A 615 23.54 -16.63 6.78
N GLY A 616 23.91 -15.68 5.90
CA GLY A 616 22.96 -14.90 5.10
C GLY A 616 22.49 -15.61 3.82
N ILE A 617 21.33 -15.17 3.30
CA ILE A 617 20.68 -15.69 2.07
C ILE A 617 21.58 -15.51 0.83
N GLY A 618 21.62 -16.53 -0.05
CA GLY A 618 22.30 -16.46 -1.36
C GLY A 618 23.82 -16.58 -1.31
N ARG A 619 24.43 -16.96 -0.17
CA ARG A 619 25.88 -17.09 -0.03
C ARG A 619 26.47 -18.39 -0.57
N ASN A 620 25.66 -19.44 -0.70
CA ASN A 620 26.10 -20.77 -1.12
C ASN A 620 25.93 -21.04 -2.62
N GLY A 621 25.79 -20.00 -3.47
CA GLY A 621 25.52 -20.15 -4.91
C GLY A 621 24.05 -20.40 -5.24
N GLU A 622 23.15 -20.30 -4.28
CA GLU A 622 21.72 -20.33 -4.48
C GLU A 622 21.25 -19.07 -5.23
N MET A 623 20.30 -19.26 -6.14
CA MET A 623 19.62 -18.11 -6.79
C MET A 623 18.63 -17.48 -5.80
N VAL A 624 18.45 -16.18 -5.90
CA VAL A 624 17.54 -15.42 -5.02
C VAL A 624 16.47 -14.74 -5.84
N LEU A 625 15.20 -14.98 -5.50
CA LEU A 625 14.05 -14.35 -6.15
C LEU A 625 13.75 -12.98 -5.54
N ILE A 626 13.52 -12.02 -6.42
CA ILE A 626 12.89 -10.73 -6.09
C ILE A 626 11.66 -10.47 -6.97
N GLY A 627 10.66 -9.83 -6.40
CA GLY A 627 9.51 -9.31 -7.12
C GLY A 627 9.86 -8.08 -7.96
N ARG A 628 9.03 -7.75 -8.96
CA ARG A 628 9.11 -6.48 -9.66
C ARG A 628 7.74 -5.91 -9.98
N ARG A 629 7.66 -4.59 -10.04
CA ARG A 629 6.47 -3.86 -10.49
C ARG A 629 6.56 -3.54 -11.98
N GLN A 630 5.40 -3.44 -12.63
CA GLN A 630 5.28 -3.05 -14.02
C GLN A 630 4.51 -1.73 -14.15
N LEU A 631 4.98 -0.82 -15.03
CA LEU A 631 4.34 0.49 -15.23
C LEU A 631 2.88 0.39 -15.69
N ARG A 632 2.54 -0.66 -16.43
CA ARG A 632 1.21 -0.92 -16.97
C ARG A 632 0.39 -1.91 -16.13
N SER A 633 0.81 -2.17 -14.89
CA SER A 633 0.13 -3.05 -13.95
C SER A 633 -0.23 -2.28 -12.69
N ASN A 634 -1.36 -2.60 -12.10
CA ASN A 634 -1.73 -2.13 -10.77
C ASN A 634 -2.20 -3.33 -9.96
N ASN A 635 -1.24 -4.00 -9.31
CA ASN A 635 -1.42 -5.31 -8.71
C ASN A 635 -2.06 -6.29 -9.75
N SER A 636 -3.09 -7.05 -9.39
CA SER A 636 -3.75 -8.01 -10.29
C SER A 636 -4.96 -7.43 -11.04
N TRP A 637 -5.63 -6.43 -10.51
CA TRP A 637 -6.99 -6.06 -10.89
C TRP A 637 -7.14 -5.26 -12.20
N MET A 638 -6.07 -4.65 -12.71
CA MET A 638 -6.12 -3.91 -13.98
C MET A 638 -5.61 -4.74 -15.19
N HIS A 639 -5.33 -6.03 -15.03
CA HIS A 639 -4.86 -6.87 -16.12
C HIS A 639 -5.97 -7.24 -17.12
N ASN A 640 -7.25 -7.01 -16.78
CA ASN A 640 -8.36 -7.18 -17.70
C ASN A 640 -8.51 -6.04 -18.74
N LEU A 641 -7.65 -5.01 -18.68
CA LEU A 641 -7.76 -3.85 -19.56
C LEU A 641 -6.79 -3.96 -20.75
N PRO A 642 -7.31 -4.05 -22.00
CA PRO A 642 -6.50 -4.32 -23.20
C PRO A 642 -5.33 -3.38 -23.42
N ALA A 643 -5.49 -2.07 -23.14
CA ALA A 643 -4.40 -1.08 -23.29
C ALA A 643 -3.22 -1.36 -22.37
N LEU A 644 -3.45 -2.01 -21.22
CA LEU A 644 -2.41 -2.26 -20.22
C LEU A 644 -1.67 -3.55 -20.49
N VAL A 645 -2.31 -4.59 -21.02
CA VAL A 645 -1.68 -5.89 -21.28
C VAL A 645 -1.09 -6.03 -22.68
N LYS A 646 -1.53 -5.22 -23.67
CA LYS A 646 -1.05 -5.32 -25.06
C LYS A 646 0.47 -5.22 -25.20
N GLY A 647 1.01 -5.91 -26.21
CA GLY A 647 2.43 -5.90 -26.59
C GLY A 647 3.15 -7.14 -26.07
N LYS A 648 4.45 -7.03 -25.77
CA LYS A 648 5.24 -8.15 -25.25
C LYS A 648 4.69 -8.67 -23.94
N ASP A 649 4.75 -9.96 -23.74
CA ASP A 649 4.56 -10.57 -22.43
C ASP A 649 5.52 -9.97 -21.43
N ARG A 650 5.00 -9.65 -20.26
CA ARG A 650 5.76 -9.01 -19.20
C ARG A 650 5.97 -9.92 -18.00
N CYS A 651 5.24 -11.04 -17.96
CA CYS A 651 5.39 -12.04 -16.92
C CYS A 651 6.52 -13.00 -17.30
N THR A 652 7.76 -12.56 -17.11
CA THR A 652 8.98 -13.26 -17.45
C THR A 652 9.87 -13.45 -16.22
N VAL A 653 10.71 -14.48 -16.23
CA VAL A 653 11.83 -14.64 -15.30
C VAL A 653 13.01 -13.88 -15.88
N GLN A 654 13.38 -12.74 -15.28
CA GLN A 654 14.62 -12.04 -15.63
C GLN A 654 15.81 -12.76 -15.02
N VAL A 655 16.86 -13.00 -15.82
CA VAL A 655 18.08 -13.73 -15.44
C VAL A 655 19.29 -13.00 -16.00
N HIS A 656 20.38 -12.92 -15.21
CA HIS A 656 21.66 -12.37 -15.70
C HIS A 656 22.27 -13.27 -16.79
N PRO A 657 22.96 -12.74 -17.83
CA PRO A 657 23.57 -13.54 -18.89
C PRO A 657 24.49 -14.65 -18.39
N ASP A 658 25.34 -14.39 -17.39
CA ASP A 658 26.25 -15.39 -16.81
C ASP A 658 25.50 -16.55 -16.14
N ASP A 659 24.38 -16.23 -15.45
CA ASP A 659 23.54 -17.26 -14.85
C ASP A 659 22.75 -18.03 -15.91
N ALA A 660 22.28 -17.36 -16.97
CA ALA A 660 21.60 -18.00 -18.08
C ALA A 660 22.53 -19.01 -18.78
N GLU A 661 23.78 -18.66 -19.04
CA GLU A 661 24.78 -19.56 -19.61
C GLU A 661 25.04 -20.75 -18.68
N ARG A 662 25.29 -20.50 -17.40
CA ARG A 662 25.54 -21.54 -16.38
C ARG A 662 24.37 -22.51 -16.21
N LEU A 663 23.13 -22.02 -16.32
CA LEU A 663 21.90 -22.81 -16.15
C LEU A 663 21.35 -23.38 -17.46
N GLY A 664 21.98 -23.11 -18.61
CA GLY A 664 21.53 -23.55 -19.92
C GLY A 664 20.20 -22.93 -20.37
N LEU A 665 19.91 -21.69 -19.93
CA LEU A 665 18.69 -20.97 -20.27
C LEU A 665 18.88 -20.19 -21.59
N ALA A 666 17.85 -20.15 -22.43
CA ALA A 666 17.83 -19.36 -23.64
C ALA A 666 16.81 -18.22 -23.57
N GLU A 667 17.08 -17.12 -24.26
CA GLU A 667 16.13 -16.00 -24.41
C GLU A 667 14.80 -16.51 -25.01
N GLY A 668 13.68 -16.18 -24.37
CA GLY A 668 12.34 -16.64 -24.75
C GLY A 668 12.09 -18.15 -24.50
N GLY A 669 13.08 -18.89 -23.99
CA GLY A 669 12.90 -20.25 -23.48
C GLY A 669 12.05 -20.26 -22.20
N ARG A 670 11.89 -21.42 -21.58
CA ARG A 670 11.14 -21.54 -20.32
C ARG A 670 12.07 -21.94 -19.18
N ALA A 671 11.93 -21.29 -18.04
CA ALA A 671 12.60 -21.66 -16.80
C ALA A 671 11.58 -22.20 -15.79
N ARG A 672 11.92 -23.31 -15.15
CA ARG A 672 11.30 -23.77 -13.92
C ARG A 672 11.98 -23.05 -12.77
N VAL A 673 11.19 -22.44 -11.92
CA VAL A 673 11.63 -21.81 -10.68
C VAL A 673 10.91 -22.48 -9.53
N SER A 674 11.65 -22.99 -8.56
CA SER A 674 11.10 -23.69 -7.39
C SER A 674 11.69 -23.13 -6.08
N SER A 675 10.89 -23.19 -5.04
CA SER A 675 11.23 -22.83 -3.66
C SER A 675 10.76 -23.93 -2.69
N ALA A 676 10.91 -23.69 -1.40
CA ALA A 676 10.33 -24.60 -0.40
C ALA A 676 8.79 -24.62 -0.40
N SER A 677 8.13 -23.56 -0.94
CA SER A 677 6.66 -23.44 -0.95
C SER A 677 6.00 -23.94 -2.22
N GLY A 678 6.71 -23.96 -3.36
CA GLY A 678 6.13 -24.42 -4.62
C GLY A 678 7.01 -24.18 -5.81
N GLU A 679 6.43 -24.37 -7.00
CA GLU A 679 7.13 -24.19 -8.26
C GLU A 679 6.24 -23.50 -9.32
N LEU A 680 6.89 -22.90 -10.29
CA LEU A 680 6.26 -22.33 -11.49
C LEU A 680 7.17 -22.45 -12.72
N VAL A 681 6.59 -22.30 -13.89
CA VAL A 681 7.32 -22.28 -15.16
C VAL A 681 6.94 -21.04 -15.96
N ALA A 682 7.93 -20.18 -16.27
CA ALA A 682 7.69 -18.93 -16.97
C ALA A 682 8.72 -18.68 -18.10
N PRO A 683 8.41 -17.80 -19.07
CA PRO A 683 9.34 -17.41 -20.12
C PRO A 683 10.58 -16.71 -19.54
N VAL A 684 11.75 -16.97 -20.13
CA VAL A 684 13.04 -16.39 -19.77
C VAL A 684 13.25 -15.07 -20.49
N GLU A 685 13.71 -14.06 -19.76
CA GLU A 685 14.21 -12.78 -20.27
C GLU A 685 15.65 -12.61 -19.77
N ILE A 686 16.63 -12.69 -20.69
CA ILE A 686 18.05 -12.52 -20.35
C ILE A 686 18.40 -11.05 -20.37
N THR A 687 18.96 -10.53 -19.27
CA THR A 687 19.28 -9.10 -19.13
C THR A 687 20.42 -8.87 -18.14
N ASP A 688 21.33 -7.95 -18.48
CA ASP A 688 22.37 -7.43 -17.58
C ASP A 688 21.86 -6.36 -16.60
N GLU A 689 20.57 -6.08 -16.62
CA GLU A 689 19.92 -5.14 -15.71
C GLU A 689 19.62 -5.73 -14.32
N ILE A 690 19.91 -7.02 -14.13
CA ILE A 690 19.81 -7.70 -12.84
C ILE A 690 21.19 -8.22 -12.44
N MET A 691 21.51 -8.19 -11.15
CA MET A 691 22.80 -8.69 -10.69
C MET A 691 22.88 -10.22 -10.80
N PRO A 692 24.09 -10.81 -11.00
CA PRO A 692 24.30 -12.25 -10.96
C PRO A 692 23.80 -12.87 -9.63
N GLY A 693 23.26 -14.10 -9.72
CA GLY A 693 22.69 -14.82 -8.58
C GLY A 693 21.27 -14.40 -8.20
N VAL A 694 20.66 -13.46 -8.94
CA VAL A 694 19.31 -12.97 -8.67
C VAL A 694 18.40 -13.23 -9.87
N VAL A 695 17.17 -13.67 -9.60
CA VAL A 695 16.09 -13.74 -10.60
C VAL A 695 14.93 -12.85 -10.19
N SER A 696 14.19 -12.33 -11.18
CA SER A 696 13.05 -11.45 -10.91
C SER A 696 11.81 -11.87 -11.68
N ILE A 697 10.66 -11.98 -10.96
CA ILE A 697 9.35 -12.28 -11.53
C ILE A 697 8.40 -11.12 -11.16
N PRO A 698 7.52 -10.66 -12.08
CA PRO A 698 6.60 -9.59 -11.76
C PRO A 698 5.46 -10.07 -10.85
N HIS A 699 5.00 -9.17 -9.98
CA HIS A 699 3.87 -9.39 -9.09
C HIS A 699 2.52 -9.17 -9.81
N GLY A 700 1.48 -9.92 -9.41
CA GLY A 700 0.09 -9.69 -9.78
C GLY A 700 -0.43 -10.46 -10.98
N TRP A 701 0.32 -11.42 -11.53
CA TRP A 701 -0.12 -12.36 -12.57
C TRP A 701 -0.57 -13.69 -11.97
N GLY A 702 -1.11 -14.58 -12.83
CA GLY A 702 -1.65 -15.89 -12.48
C GLY A 702 -3.16 -15.96 -12.69
N HIS A 703 -3.65 -15.53 -13.89
CA HIS A 703 -5.07 -15.35 -14.18
C HIS A 703 -5.71 -16.53 -14.93
N ASP A 704 -5.11 -17.71 -14.89
CA ASP A 704 -5.56 -18.94 -15.57
C ASP A 704 -6.43 -19.85 -14.69
N ALA A 705 -6.80 -19.41 -13.50
CA ALA A 705 -7.60 -20.21 -12.57
C ALA A 705 -8.99 -20.51 -13.16
N PRO A 706 -9.45 -21.79 -13.15
CA PRO A 706 -10.79 -22.15 -13.61
C PRO A 706 -11.89 -21.36 -12.86
N GLY A 707 -12.87 -20.86 -13.61
CA GLY A 707 -13.97 -20.06 -13.03
C GLY A 707 -13.70 -18.56 -12.91
N ASN A 708 -12.49 -18.10 -13.24
CA ASN A 708 -12.19 -16.69 -13.45
C ASN A 708 -12.99 -16.16 -14.65
N ARG A 709 -13.61 -14.97 -14.52
CA ARG A 709 -14.42 -14.33 -15.58
C ARG A 709 -13.76 -13.07 -16.16
N MET A 710 -12.45 -12.91 -15.99
CA MET A 710 -11.66 -11.81 -16.57
C MET A 710 -11.05 -12.29 -17.89
N ALA A 711 -11.77 -12.14 -19.01
CA ALA A 711 -11.41 -12.72 -20.30
C ALA A 711 -10.05 -12.23 -20.84
N VAL A 712 -9.78 -10.92 -20.73
CA VAL A 712 -8.52 -10.33 -21.20
C VAL A 712 -7.35 -10.74 -20.29
N ALA A 713 -7.53 -10.75 -18.98
CA ALA A 713 -6.51 -11.17 -18.04
C ALA A 713 -6.17 -12.66 -18.23
N ALA A 714 -7.16 -13.53 -18.42
CA ALA A 714 -6.96 -14.95 -18.69
C ALA A 714 -6.18 -15.21 -20.00
N ALA A 715 -6.42 -14.40 -21.04
CA ALA A 715 -5.65 -14.47 -22.29
C ALA A 715 -4.17 -14.03 -22.12
N HIS A 716 -3.83 -13.35 -21.04
CA HIS A 716 -2.50 -12.87 -20.67
C HIS A 716 -2.12 -13.33 -19.24
N ALA A 717 -2.50 -14.54 -18.88
CA ALA A 717 -2.52 -15.05 -17.51
C ALA A 717 -1.19 -14.87 -16.74
N GLY A 718 -0.05 -15.15 -17.38
CA GLY A 718 1.24 -15.17 -16.69
C GLY A 718 1.30 -16.25 -15.60
N VAL A 719 2.12 -16.01 -14.57
CA VAL A 719 2.29 -16.93 -13.43
C VAL A 719 2.20 -16.18 -12.10
N ASN A 720 1.67 -16.85 -11.08
CA ASN A 720 1.59 -16.30 -9.73
C ASN A 720 2.92 -16.50 -8.99
N SER A 721 3.70 -15.42 -8.82
CA SER A 721 4.98 -15.46 -8.12
C SER A 721 4.86 -15.80 -6.62
N ASN A 722 3.68 -15.61 -6.01
CA ASN A 722 3.45 -15.91 -4.60
C ASN A 722 3.31 -17.41 -4.29
N LEU A 723 3.22 -18.27 -5.31
CA LEU A 723 3.41 -19.71 -5.14
C LEU A 723 4.81 -20.05 -4.61
N LEU A 724 5.80 -19.18 -4.87
CA LEU A 724 7.18 -19.35 -4.42
C LEU A 724 7.48 -18.69 -3.06
N ALA A 725 6.57 -17.87 -2.55
CA ALA A 725 6.79 -17.11 -1.33
C ALA A 725 6.45 -17.96 -0.10
N PRO A 726 7.39 -18.18 0.82
CA PRO A 726 7.11 -18.87 2.08
C PRO A 726 6.27 -18.01 3.02
N VAL A 727 5.69 -18.62 4.05
CA VAL A 727 4.98 -17.93 5.13
C VAL A 727 5.93 -17.23 6.12
N ASP A 728 7.11 -16.79 5.67
CA ASP A 728 8.06 -16.04 6.47
C ASP A 728 7.65 -14.57 6.61
N VAL A 729 7.98 -13.93 7.73
CA VAL A 729 7.58 -12.56 8.04
C VAL A 729 8.72 -11.74 8.65
N ASP A 730 8.69 -10.45 8.43
CA ASP A 730 9.41 -9.47 9.24
C ASP A 730 8.84 -9.47 10.66
N VAL A 731 9.69 -9.77 11.65
CA VAL A 731 9.22 -10.10 13.01
C VAL A 731 8.45 -8.95 13.68
N PRO A 732 8.92 -7.69 13.70
CA PRO A 732 8.22 -6.63 14.42
C PRO A 732 6.88 -6.21 13.76
N SER A 733 6.74 -6.38 12.43
CA SER A 733 5.57 -5.90 11.70
C SER A 733 4.64 -7.01 11.21
N GLY A 734 5.09 -8.27 11.23
CA GLY A 734 4.35 -9.36 10.61
C GLY A 734 4.23 -9.28 9.09
N ASN A 735 4.97 -8.38 8.44
CA ASN A 735 4.91 -8.22 6.99
C ASN A 735 5.52 -9.41 6.27
N ALA A 736 4.85 -9.90 5.24
CA ALA A 736 5.31 -11.04 4.45
C ALA A 736 6.65 -10.78 3.75
N VAL A 737 7.50 -11.79 3.71
CA VAL A 737 8.76 -11.79 2.96
C VAL A 737 8.48 -12.21 1.52
N LEU A 738 8.55 -11.25 0.60
CA LEU A 738 8.29 -11.44 -0.83
C LEU A 738 9.53 -11.12 -1.70
N ASN A 739 10.64 -10.74 -1.07
CA ASN A 739 11.93 -10.50 -1.71
C ASN A 739 13.04 -11.16 -0.89
N GLY A 740 14.08 -11.63 -1.58
CA GLY A 740 15.15 -12.36 -0.93
C GLY A 740 14.80 -13.84 -0.69
N ILE A 741 13.97 -14.44 -1.53
CA ILE A 741 13.53 -15.83 -1.41
C ILE A 741 14.55 -16.75 -2.10
N PRO A 742 15.16 -17.73 -1.40
CA PRO A 742 16.00 -18.73 -2.04
C PRO A 742 15.21 -19.58 -3.04
N VAL A 743 15.74 -19.76 -4.24
CA VAL A 743 15.10 -20.52 -5.31
C VAL A 743 16.10 -21.35 -6.10
N GLU A 744 15.63 -22.48 -6.63
CA GLU A 744 16.32 -23.23 -7.66
C GLU A 744 15.74 -22.84 -9.04
N VAL A 745 16.62 -22.68 -10.03
CA VAL A 745 16.24 -22.30 -11.39
C VAL A 745 16.86 -23.29 -12.38
N ALA A 746 16.04 -23.86 -13.24
CA ALA A 746 16.48 -24.82 -14.26
C ALA A 746 15.73 -24.57 -15.58
N ALA A 747 16.34 -25.00 -16.69
CA ALA A 747 15.62 -25.04 -17.96
C ALA A 747 14.43 -26.02 -17.85
N ALA A 748 13.25 -25.57 -18.25
CA ALA A 748 12.08 -26.42 -18.37
C ALA A 748 12.06 -27.03 -19.80
N ASP A 749 11.84 -28.35 -19.90
CA ASP A 749 11.65 -29.00 -21.18
C ASP A 749 10.49 -28.31 -21.93
N ARG A 750 10.64 -28.16 -23.26
CA ARG A 750 9.52 -27.69 -24.10
C ARG A 750 8.37 -28.67 -23.94
N GLU A 751 7.21 -28.20 -23.51
CA GLU A 751 5.98 -28.98 -23.81
C GLU A 751 5.91 -29.19 -25.31
N PRO A 752 5.58 -30.41 -25.78
CA PRO A 752 5.40 -30.65 -27.22
C PRO A 752 4.37 -29.63 -27.73
N GLU A 753 4.76 -28.85 -28.74
CA GLU A 753 3.85 -27.94 -29.44
C GLU A 753 2.54 -28.67 -29.70
N ALA A 754 1.43 -28.17 -29.21
CA ALA A 754 0.12 -28.70 -29.58
C ALA A 754 0.03 -28.60 -31.10
N VAL A 755 0.06 -29.77 -31.75
CA VAL A 755 -0.10 -29.90 -33.20
C VAL A 755 -1.41 -29.22 -33.53
N ALA A 756 -1.34 -28.04 -34.18
CA ALA A 756 -2.50 -27.37 -34.72
C ALA A 756 -3.24 -28.39 -35.60
N ALA A 757 -4.41 -28.84 -35.13
CA ALA A 757 -5.28 -29.68 -35.95
C ALA A 757 -5.76 -28.83 -37.12
N THR A 758 -5.09 -28.99 -38.24
CA THR A 758 -5.60 -28.59 -39.55
C THR A 758 -6.82 -29.44 -39.86
N ALA A 759 -8.01 -28.86 -39.80
CA ALA A 759 -9.17 -29.24 -40.63
C ALA A 759 -10.13 -28.02 -40.69
#